data_96f14ee892e070b30aaeefc8fc7b60b7
#
_entry.id   96f14ee892e070b30aaeefc8fc7b60b7
#
_cell.length_a   1.000
_cell.length_b   1.000
_cell.length_c   1.000
_cell.angle_alpha   90.00
_cell.angle_beta   90.00
_cell.angle_gamma   90.00
#
_symmetry.space_group_name_H-M   'P 1'
#
loop_
_entity.id
_entity.type
_entity.pdbx_description
1 polymer ?
#
loop_
_entity_poly.entity_id
_entity_poly.type
_entity_poly.pdbx_seq_one_letter_code
_entity_poly.pdbx_strand_id
1 'polypeptide(L)'
;MQEKLDQWINWVEYDELLAGHHNAPHNLLGLHEFGKGQVFTVYRPEAQKITVTDKNGKHALELEEVQEGSGFFGKYVPDHKYKKPYLLHIQYGENDIVTTADPYSFDPQLSNDDLYLFAEGNHYNIYEKLGAHPRTIDGVKGVYFAVWAPHARAVSVVGDFNMWDGRLHLMRTLNVSGIYEIFIPGVKTGAVYKYQILTRTGEILMKSDPYANCAELRPNNASVVADLNVYHWNDHRWMHDRAKETRQSLEQKPMAIYEMHLGSWRKRVEDDDNGFFSYRELAPMIAKYVHEMGYTHIELMGIAEHPFDGSWGYQVTGYYAPTRRYGNPDDFMYFVDYMHDQGIGVILDWVPAHFPKDAYGLGMFDGQPLYEHPDPRRGEHPHWGTYIFNYNKREVSNFLLANGLFWMKKFHVDGLRVDAVASMLYLDYGKDDGEWLPNEDGGNENYDAINLFRHMNSEFEKQVPGCMIIAEESTAWPKVSTSVRDGGLGFTFKWNMGWMNDFLEYMHMDPLFRSGNHGKLTFSMDYAYSENFIQVLSHDEVVHGKGSMINKMPGELDDQFANLRAAYGFMYGHPGKKLLFMGQEFAQYREWSESRSLDWHLLGEERNKQMQAYVKALNALYRKNEALYVNDYDIMGFEWMSCLNADQSTVSFVRRGKTTKKQLLFVCNFTPVKREDFRVGVPCSGEYSLILTSDDKAYGGTGVRNAKKVTADKITFDGRDYSIKMTLPPLSVTVYQFDYK
;
A
#
# COMPACT_ATOMS: atom_id res chain seq x y z
N MET A 1 -51.88 31.10 -9.06
CA MET A 1 -50.49 30.73 -8.70
C MET A 1 -50.34 29.20 -8.73
N GLN A 2 -51.32 28.48 -8.21
CA GLN A 2 -51.35 27.01 -8.26
C GLN A 2 -51.29 26.46 -9.70
N GLU A 3 -52.12 26.94 -10.58
CA GLU A 3 -52.13 26.56 -11.99
C GLU A 3 -50.76 26.67 -12.70
N LYS A 4 -49.94 27.65 -12.30
CA LYS A 4 -48.56 27.80 -12.83
C LYS A 4 -47.59 26.83 -12.22
N LEU A 5 -47.76 26.48 -10.94
CA LEU A 5 -46.99 25.43 -10.29
C LEU A 5 -47.30 24.06 -10.93
N ASP A 6 -48.62 23.77 -11.16
CA ASP A 6 -49.04 22.52 -11.81
C ASP A 6 -48.53 22.41 -13.26
N GLN A 7 -48.39 23.56 -13.97
CA GLN A 7 -47.74 23.60 -15.30
C GLN A 7 -46.23 23.41 -15.26
N TRP A 8 -45.54 23.74 -14.16
CA TRP A 8 -44.14 23.53 -13.98
C TRP A 8 -43.81 22.05 -13.68
N ILE A 9 -44.58 21.40 -12.81
CA ILE A 9 -44.33 20.07 -12.32
C ILE A 9 -44.43 19.04 -13.47
N ASN A 10 -43.34 18.37 -13.73
CA ASN A 10 -43.35 17.14 -14.51
C ASN A 10 -43.84 16.00 -13.60
N TRP A 11 -45.06 15.56 -13.76
CA TRP A 11 -45.68 14.57 -12.88
C TRP A 11 -45.02 13.18 -12.96
N VAL A 12 -44.36 12.85 -14.06
CA VAL A 12 -43.57 11.61 -14.17
C VAL A 12 -42.31 11.70 -13.27
N GLU A 13 -41.59 12.82 -13.34
CA GLU A 13 -40.46 13.08 -12.47
C GLU A 13 -40.85 13.20 -10.99
N TYR A 14 -42.02 13.73 -10.72
CA TYR A 14 -42.63 13.79 -9.38
C TYR A 14 -42.83 12.39 -8.80
N ASP A 15 -43.48 11.49 -9.54
CA ASP A 15 -43.73 10.11 -9.12
C ASP A 15 -42.38 9.34 -8.90
N GLU A 16 -41.42 9.55 -9.80
CA GLU A 16 -40.09 9.00 -9.67
C GLU A 16 -39.32 9.53 -8.40
N LEU A 17 -39.49 10.81 -8.11
CA LEU A 17 -38.88 11.43 -6.93
C LEU A 17 -39.44 10.83 -5.64
N LEU A 18 -40.79 10.75 -5.52
CA LEU A 18 -41.45 10.17 -4.35
C LEU A 18 -41.07 8.70 -4.14
N ALA A 19 -40.90 7.97 -5.25
CA ALA A 19 -40.41 6.58 -5.20
C ALA A 19 -38.93 6.44 -4.88
N GLY A 20 -38.16 7.52 -4.82
CA GLY A 20 -36.69 7.45 -4.65
C GLY A 20 -35.92 6.96 -5.87
N HIS A 21 -36.52 7.09 -7.06
CA HIS A 21 -35.98 6.56 -8.33
C HIS A 21 -35.38 7.65 -9.24
N HIS A 22 -35.48 8.91 -8.85
CA HIS A 22 -35.09 10.03 -9.70
C HIS A 22 -33.55 10.21 -9.71
N ASN A 23 -32.98 10.28 -10.90
CA ASN A 23 -31.52 10.43 -11.08
C ASN A 23 -31.07 11.86 -11.43
N ALA A 24 -31.99 12.79 -11.56
CA ALA A 24 -31.72 14.20 -11.84
C ALA A 24 -32.59 15.13 -10.98
N PRO A 25 -32.64 14.97 -9.64
CA PRO A 25 -33.59 15.66 -8.76
C PRO A 25 -33.49 17.18 -8.83
N HIS A 26 -32.33 17.72 -9.18
CA HIS A 26 -32.13 19.18 -9.37
C HIS A 26 -32.93 19.75 -10.57
N ASN A 27 -33.47 18.92 -11.47
CA ASN A 27 -34.37 19.40 -12.53
C ASN A 27 -35.74 19.77 -11.97
N LEU A 28 -36.19 19.06 -10.94
CA LEU A 28 -37.48 19.27 -10.31
C LEU A 28 -37.37 20.05 -9.00
N LEU A 29 -36.37 19.78 -8.16
CA LEU A 29 -36.18 20.40 -6.85
C LEU A 29 -35.31 21.64 -6.92
N GLY A 30 -35.61 22.60 -6.02
CA GLY A 30 -34.86 23.84 -5.90
C GLY A 30 -35.61 25.05 -6.38
N LEU A 31 -34.85 26.09 -6.76
CA LEU A 31 -35.34 27.34 -7.32
C LEU A 31 -35.13 27.37 -8.82
N HIS A 32 -36.19 27.55 -9.59
CA HIS A 32 -36.18 27.56 -11.06
C HIS A 32 -36.86 28.80 -11.63
N GLU A 33 -36.38 29.30 -12.75
CA GLU A 33 -37.04 30.35 -13.53
C GLU A 33 -38.18 29.73 -14.34
N PHE A 34 -39.40 30.30 -14.26
CA PHE A 34 -40.53 29.85 -15.01
C PHE A 34 -41.44 30.97 -15.49
N GLY A 35 -41.54 31.20 -16.76
CA GLY A 35 -42.29 32.28 -17.34
C GLY A 35 -41.71 33.65 -16.95
N LYS A 36 -42.54 34.48 -16.27
CA LYS A 36 -42.11 35.80 -15.75
C LYS A 36 -41.73 35.79 -14.27
N GLY A 37 -41.72 34.64 -13.64
CA GLY A 37 -41.46 34.47 -12.22
C GLY A 37 -40.56 33.29 -11.93
N GLN A 38 -40.58 32.81 -10.71
CA GLN A 38 -39.78 31.71 -10.20
C GLN A 38 -40.68 30.64 -9.58
N VAL A 39 -40.18 29.41 -9.54
CA VAL A 39 -40.85 28.30 -8.84
C VAL A 39 -39.87 27.74 -7.80
N PHE A 40 -40.34 27.57 -6.59
CA PHE A 40 -39.70 26.75 -5.56
C PHE A 40 -40.39 25.40 -5.50
N THR A 41 -39.59 24.36 -5.43
CA THR A 41 -40.07 23.03 -5.12
C THR A 41 -39.08 22.35 -4.17
N VAL A 42 -39.60 21.72 -3.12
CA VAL A 42 -38.84 21.09 -2.03
C VAL A 42 -39.52 19.77 -1.67
N TYR A 43 -38.75 18.72 -1.56
CA TYR A 43 -39.20 17.42 -1.07
C TYR A 43 -38.66 17.16 0.32
N ARG A 44 -39.54 17.07 1.31
CA ARG A 44 -39.24 16.73 2.70
C ARG A 44 -40.39 15.91 3.26
N PRO A 45 -40.24 14.53 3.21
CA PRO A 45 -41.22 13.66 3.84
C PRO A 45 -41.45 14.06 5.31
N GLU A 46 -42.68 13.94 5.78
CA GLU A 46 -43.06 14.19 7.16
C GLU A 46 -42.98 15.66 7.63
N ALA A 47 -42.51 16.59 6.78
CA ALA A 47 -42.53 18.00 7.10
C ALA A 47 -43.99 18.51 7.16
N GLN A 48 -44.33 19.23 8.23
CA GLN A 48 -45.67 19.86 8.40
C GLN A 48 -45.74 21.21 7.68
N LYS A 49 -44.59 21.89 7.58
CA LYS A 49 -44.53 23.24 7.01
C LYS A 49 -43.11 23.54 6.54
N ILE A 50 -43.01 24.21 5.39
CA ILE A 50 -41.74 24.73 4.87
C ILE A 50 -41.85 26.22 4.55
N THR A 51 -40.94 27.01 5.08
CA THR A 51 -40.77 28.43 4.78
C THR A 51 -39.40 28.66 4.14
N VAL A 52 -39.36 29.37 3.03
CA VAL A 52 -38.12 29.79 2.35
C VAL A 52 -37.80 31.23 2.75
N THR A 53 -36.52 31.53 2.99
CA THR A 53 -36.02 32.92 3.14
C THR A 53 -34.77 33.10 2.27
N ASP A 54 -34.40 34.37 2.02
CA ASP A 54 -33.09 34.66 1.46
C ASP A 54 -31.97 34.23 2.45
N LYS A 55 -30.71 34.25 1.98
CA LYS A 55 -29.55 33.85 2.80
C LYS A 55 -29.37 34.65 4.11
N ASN A 56 -30.06 35.80 4.25
CA ASN A 56 -30.02 36.67 5.44
C ASN A 56 -31.25 36.47 6.34
N GLY A 57 -32.09 35.48 6.05
CA GLY A 57 -33.33 35.22 6.79
C GLY A 57 -34.47 36.20 6.52
N LYS A 58 -34.40 36.96 5.40
CA LYS A 58 -35.43 37.92 4.99
C LYS A 58 -36.32 37.37 3.87
N HIS A 59 -37.40 38.08 3.57
CA HIS A 59 -38.32 37.70 2.47
C HIS A 59 -38.94 36.31 2.63
N ALA A 60 -39.53 36.06 3.81
CA ALA A 60 -40.12 34.76 4.13
C ALA A 60 -41.27 34.43 3.17
N LEU A 61 -41.24 33.22 2.61
CA LEU A 61 -42.24 32.66 1.71
C LEU A 61 -42.63 31.26 2.21
N GLU A 62 -43.89 31.08 2.58
CA GLU A 62 -44.43 29.77 2.93
C GLU A 62 -44.77 28.99 1.65
N LEU A 63 -44.26 27.76 1.55
CA LEU A 63 -44.57 26.82 0.48
C LEU A 63 -45.85 26.05 0.83
N GLU A 64 -46.57 25.64 -0.17
CA GLU A 64 -47.80 24.84 -0.05
C GLU A 64 -47.50 23.38 -0.42
N GLU A 65 -48.05 22.44 0.33
CA GLU A 65 -47.92 21.02 -0.03
C GLU A 65 -48.75 20.78 -1.32
N VAL A 66 -48.13 20.17 -2.33
CA VAL A 66 -48.71 20.03 -3.66
C VAL A 66 -49.82 18.97 -3.66
N GLN A 67 -49.58 17.86 -2.99
CA GLN A 67 -50.57 16.83 -2.67
C GLN A 67 -50.49 16.50 -1.20
N GLU A 68 -51.63 16.45 -0.52
CA GLU A 68 -51.70 16.20 0.90
C GLU A 68 -50.99 14.87 1.31
N GLY A 69 -50.06 14.99 2.24
CA GLY A 69 -49.25 13.87 2.77
C GLY A 69 -48.13 13.38 1.84
N SER A 70 -47.87 14.10 0.74
CA SER A 70 -46.76 13.75 -0.18
C SER A 70 -45.38 14.13 0.33
N GLY A 71 -45.32 15.16 1.19
CA GLY A 71 -44.07 15.79 1.61
C GLY A 71 -43.41 16.64 0.50
N PHE A 72 -44.08 16.83 -0.63
CA PHE A 72 -43.60 17.65 -1.74
C PHE A 72 -44.27 19.02 -1.68
N PHE A 73 -43.49 20.05 -1.43
CA PHE A 73 -43.94 21.45 -1.28
C PHE A 73 -43.48 22.27 -2.47
N GLY A 74 -44.34 23.24 -2.88
CA GLY A 74 -43.98 24.13 -3.98
C GLY A 74 -44.75 25.45 -3.94
N LYS A 75 -44.22 26.45 -4.67
CA LYS A 75 -44.89 27.70 -4.89
C LYS A 75 -44.35 28.47 -6.09
N TYR A 76 -45.24 29.01 -6.91
CA TYR A 76 -44.91 29.98 -7.95
C TYR A 76 -44.86 31.39 -7.36
N VAL A 77 -43.78 32.15 -7.64
CA VAL A 77 -43.54 33.52 -7.16
C VAL A 77 -43.48 34.45 -8.37
N PRO A 78 -44.52 35.29 -8.62
CA PRO A 78 -44.48 36.30 -9.65
C PRO A 78 -43.68 37.51 -9.16
N ASP A 79 -43.02 38.22 -10.05
CA ASP A 79 -42.41 39.54 -9.86
C ASP A 79 -41.36 39.70 -8.73
N HIS A 80 -40.99 38.61 -8.08
CA HIS A 80 -39.92 38.63 -7.08
C HIS A 80 -38.82 37.65 -7.44
N LYS A 81 -37.55 38.11 -7.34
CA LYS A 81 -36.38 37.28 -7.67
C LYS A 81 -35.59 36.90 -6.44
N TYR A 82 -35.74 35.65 -6.02
CA TYR A 82 -34.83 35.03 -5.07
C TYR A 82 -33.52 34.66 -5.75
N LYS A 83 -32.44 34.51 -4.96
CA LYS A 83 -31.13 34.12 -5.44
C LYS A 83 -30.66 32.88 -4.67
N LYS A 84 -29.97 32.01 -5.36
CA LYS A 84 -29.24 30.87 -4.76
C LYS A 84 -27.97 31.41 -4.08
N PRO A 85 -27.51 30.87 -2.95
CA PRO A 85 -28.27 29.96 -2.07
C PRO A 85 -29.32 30.70 -1.23
N TYR A 86 -30.33 29.98 -0.79
CA TYR A 86 -31.41 30.44 0.11
C TYR A 86 -31.58 29.43 1.25
N LEU A 87 -32.37 29.82 2.29
CA LEU A 87 -32.59 28.99 3.47
C LEU A 87 -33.99 28.36 3.44
N LEU A 88 -34.04 27.09 3.85
CA LEU A 88 -35.25 26.36 4.18
C LEU A 88 -35.41 26.32 5.69
N HIS A 89 -36.59 26.68 6.17
CA HIS A 89 -37.04 26.48 7.54
C HIS A 89 -38.10 25.38 7.51
N ILE A 90 -37.74 24.19 7.94
CA ILE A 90 -38.53 22.97 7.84
C ILE A 90 -39.06 22.64 9.22
N GLN A 91 -40.38 22.63 9.38
CA GLN A 91 -41.06 22.34 10.64
C GLN A 91 -41.59 20.91 10.61
N TYR A 92 -41.12 20.06 11.51
CA TYR A 92 -41.58 18.68 11.71
C TYR A 92 -42.52 18.55 12.94
N GLY A 93 -42.58 19.54 13.80
CA GLY A 93 -43.43 19.61 14.98
C GLY A 93 -43.52 21.03 15.53
N GLU A 94 -44.30 21.27 16.60
CA GLU A 94 -44.49 22.65 17.14
C GLU A 94 -43.16 23.34 17.50
N ASN A 95 -42.20 22.62 18.01
CA ASN A 95 -40.88 23.14 18.44
C ASN A 95 -39.71 22.53 17.68
N ASP A 96 -39.98 21.76 16.64
CA ASP A 96 -38.93 21.09 15.83
C ASP A 96 -38.80 21.76 14.47
N ILE A 97 -37.94 22.78 14.41
CA ILE A 97 -37.64 23.54 13.20
C ILE A 97 -36.18 23.39 12.83
N VAL A 98 -35.92 22.80 11.67
CA VAL A 98 -34.59 22.67 11.09
C VAL A 98 -34.37 23.78 10.06
N THR A 99 -33.30 24.57 10.23
CA THR A 99 -32.89 25.59 9.26
C THR A 99 -31.63 25.16 8.52
N THR A 100 -31.69 25.07 7.20
CA THR A 100 -30.56 24.67 6.35
C THR A 100 -30.65 25.40 4.99
N ALA A 101 -29.51 25.53 4.29
CA ALA A 101 -29.56 25.85 2.88
C ALA A 101 -30.11 24.64 2.09
N ASP A 102 -30.76 24.93 0.97
CA ASP A 102 -31.30 23.84 0.12
C ASP A 102 -30.15 23.10 -0.61
N PRO A 103 -29.98 21.79 -0.42
CA PRO A 103 -28.97 21.00 -1.16
C PRO A 103 -29.11 21.12 -2.69
N TYR A 104 -30.31 21.31 -3.18
CA TYR A 104 -30.63 21.40 -4.61
C TYR A 104 -30.44 22.81 -5.20
N SER A 105 -29.93 23.74 -4.42
CA SER A 105 -29.61 25.11 -4.86
C SER A 105 -28.19 25.27 -5.43
N PHE A 106 -27.35 24.26 -5.37
CA PHE A 106 -25.94 24.34 -5.76
C PHE A 106 -25.69 23.79 -7.16
N ASP A 107 -24.84 24.49 -7.93
CA ASP A 107 -24.47 24.08 -9.27
C ASP A 107 -23.51 22.86 -9.27
N PRO A 108 -23.35 22.16 -10.40
CA PRO A 108 -22.37 21.06 -10.54
C PRO A 108 -20.96 21.50 -10.17
N GLN A 109 -20.23 20.60 -9.45
CA GLN A 109 -18.87 20.90 -8.97
C GLN A 109 -17.77 20.24 -9.82
N LEU A 110 -18.08 19.16 -10.55
CA LEU A 110 -17.17 18.61 -11.54
C LEU A 110 -17.32 19.36 -12.87
N SER A 111 -16.18 19.76 -13.43
CA SER A 111 -16.13 20.36 -14.76
C SER A 111 -16.24 19.30 -15.87
N ASN A 112 -16.54 19.73 -17.08
CA ASN A 112 -16.52 18.83 -18.25
C ASN A 112 -15.12 18.24 -18.49
N ASP A 113 -14.05 18.98 -18.16
CA ASP A 113 -12.69 18.46 -18.24
C ASP A 113 -12.42 17.35 -17.22
N ASP A 114 -12.94 17.49 -15.98
CA ASP A 114 -12.86 16.41 -14.98
C ASP A 114 -13.55 15.13 -15.48
N LEU A 115 -14.76 15.27 -16.04
CA LEU A 115 -15.52 14.13 -16.58
C LEU A 115 -14.80 13.47 -17.77
N TYR A 116 -14.26 14.28 -18.67
CA TYR A 116 -13.51 13.80 -19.84
C TYR A 116 -12.24 13.07 -19.43
N LEU A 117 -11.42 13.67 -18.57
CA LEU A 117 -10.16 13.06 -18.10
C LEU A 117 -10.40 11.76 -17.34
N PHE A 118 -11.47 11.68 -16.56
CA PHE A 118 -11.84 10.46 -15.85
C PHE A 118 -12.24 9.33 -16.82
N ALA A 119 -13.07 9.63 -17.80
CA ALA A 119 -13.49 8.69 -18.83
C ALA A 119 -12.32 8.19 -19.71
N GLU A 120 -11.29 9.04 -19.92
CA GLU A 120 -10.07 8.66 -20.63
C GLU A 120 -9.03 7.93 -19.73
N GLY A 121 -9.29 7.79 -18.43
CA GLY A 121 -8.37 7.13 -17.49
C GLY A 121 -7.16 7.97 -17.08
N ASN A 122 -7.21 9.28 -17.28
CA ASN A 122 -6.08 10.20 -17.11
C ASN A 122 -6.30 11.28 -16.04
N HIS A 123 -7.32 11.14 -15.20
CA HIS A 123 -7.58 12.07 -14.11
C HIS A 123 -6.81 11.67 -12.84
N TYR A 124 -5.52 11.98 -12.79
CA TYR A 124 -4.60 11.49 -11.75
C TYR A 124 -4.87 12.04 -10.32
N ASN A 125 -5.67 13.09 -10.19
CA ASN A 125 -6.10 13.66 -8.91
C ASN A 125 -7.62 13.47 -8.69
N ILE A 126 -8.23 12.47 -9.30
CA ILE A 126 -9.68 12.21 -9.19
C ILE A 126 -10.14 12.05 -7.75
N TYR A 127 -9.27 11.59 -6.85
CA TYR A 127 -9.53 11.47 -5.41
C TYR A 127 -9.80 12.84 -4.70
N GLU A 128 -9.55 13.96 -5.36
CA GLU A 128 -9.95 15.30 -4.88
C GLU A 128 -11.34 15.71 -5.37
N LYS A 129 -11.95 14.89 -6.20
CA LYS A 129 -13.23 15.13 -6.87
C LYS A 129 -14.29 14.11 -6.48
N LEU A 130 -13.98 12.80 -6.59
CA LEU A 130 -14.85 11.72 -6.11
C LEU A 130 -14.59 11.47 -4.62
N GLY A 131 -15.61 11.03 -3.91
CA GLY A 131 -15.59 10.86 -2.47
C GLY A 131 -16.39 11.94 -1.73
N ALA A 132 -16.09 12.14 -0.45
CA ALA A 132 -16.72 13.11 0.43
C ALA A 132 -15.73 14.21 0.83
N HIS A 133 -15.99 15.45 0.41
CA HIS A 133 -15.07 16.57 0.60
C HIS A 133 -15.73 17.71 1.37
N PRO A 134 -15.27 18.05 2.59
CA PRO A 134 -15.67 19.27 3.28
C PRO A 134 -15.33 20.50 2.42
N ARG A 135 -16.34 21.31 2.11
CA ARG A 135 -16.20 22.52 1.26
C ARG A 135 -17.06 23.67 1.75
N THR A 136 -16.70 24.87 1.30
CA THR A 136 -17.55 26.04 1.40
C THR A 136 -17.92 26.46 -0.02
N ILE A 137 -19.20 26.32 -0.39
CA ILE A 137 -19.73 26.67 -1.70
C ILE A 137 -20.71 27.84 -1.53
N ASP A 138 -20.53 28.94 -2.27
CA ASP A 138 -21.33 30.15 -2.20
C ASP A 138 -21.49 30.73 -0.77
N GLY A 139 -20.47 30.51 0.09
CA GLY A 139 -20.45 30.94 1.49
C GLY A 139 -21.15 29.97 2.45
N VAL A 140 -21.64 28.81 1.98
CA VAL A 140 -22.28 27.77 2.78
C VAL A 140 -21.30 26.64 3.04
N LYS A 141 -21.09 26.29 4.32
CA LYS A 141 -20.27 25.16 4.73
C LYS A 141 -21.07 23.86 4.65
N GLY A 142 -20.46 22.82 4.15
CA GLY A 142 -21.05 21.48 4.04
C GLY A 142 -20.07 20.46 3.51
N VAL A 143 -20.58 19.35 3.03
CA VAL A 143 -19.80 18.29 2.39
C VAL A 143 -20.33 18.04 0.98
N TYR A 144 -19.41 18.02 0.05
CA TYR A 144 -19.64 17.62 -1.33
C TYR A 144 -19.38 16.12 -1.44
N PHE A 145 -20.34 15.37 -2.02
CA PHE A 145 -20.29 13.94 -2.26
C PHE A 145 -20.35 13.66 -3.75
N ALA A 146 -19.48 12.79 -4.24
CA ALA A 146 -19.52 12.32 -5.62
C ALA A 146 -19.08 10.85 -5.73
N VAL A 147 -19.79 10.07 -6.55
CA VAL A 147 -19.54 8.64 -6.76
C VAL A 147 -19.80 8.24 -8.20
N TRP A 148 -19.00 7.30 -8.69
CA TRP A 148 -19.17 6.71 -10.02
C TRP A 148 -20.00 5.42 -9.95
N ALA A 149 -21.18 5.42 -10.56
CA ALA A 149 -22.16 4.31 -10.56
C ALA A 149 -23.00 4.31 -11.86
N PRO A 150 -22.39 4.05 -13.03
CA PRO A 150 -23.00 4.25 -14.35
C PRO A 150 -24.21 3.35 -14.63
N HIS A 151 -24.34 2.23 -13.92
CA HIS A 151 -25.46 1.30 -14.10
C HIS A 151 -26.57 1.52 -13.06
N ALA A 152 -26.37 2.42 -12.09
CA ALA A 152 -27.42 2.75 -11.12
C ALA A 152 -28.64 3.39 -11.80
N ARG A 153 -29.83 3.15 -11.25
CA ARG A 153 -31.03 3.90 -11.58
C ARG A 153 -31.10 5.22 -10.83
N ALA A 154 -30.75 5.18 -9.54
CA ALA A 154 -30.63 6.37 -8.67
C ALA A 154 -29.59 6.12 -7.59
N VAL A 155 -29.00 7.17 -7.06
CA VAL A 155 -28.05 7.14 -5.94
C VAL A 155 -28.43 8.21 -4.91
N SER A 156 -28.34 7.84 -3.63
CA SER A 156 -28.52 8.78 -2.51
C SER A 156 -27.36 8.69 -1.53
N VAL A 157 -27.07 9.80 -0.85
CA VAL A 157 -26.19 9.78 0.33
C VAL A 157 -27.05 9.57 1.57
N VAL A 158 -26.68 8.57 2.39
CA VAL A 158 -27.37 8.28 3.65
C VAL A 158 -26.37 8.25 4.80
N GLY A 159 -26.82 8.67 5.96
CA GLY A 159 -26.01 8.74 7.17
C GLY A 159 -26.81 9.23 8.37
N ASP A 160 -26.16 9.41 9.51
CA ASP A 160 -26.81 9.88 10.73
C ASP A 160 -27.47 11.26 10.56
N PHE A 161 -26.90 12.09 9.68
CA PHE A 161 -27.40 13.45 9.38
C PHE A 161 -28.75 13.49 8.66
N ASN A 162 -29.23 12.35 8.14
CA ASN A 162 -30.53 12.22 7.51
C ASN A 162 -31.26 10.92 7.93
N MET A 163 -30.93 10.39 9.09
CA MET A 163 -31.55 9.17 9.66
C MET A 163 -31.51 7.96 8.72
N TRP A 164 -30.50 7.93 7.84
CA TRP A 164 -30.31 6.90 6.82
C TRP A 164 -31.46 6.80 5.81
N ASP A 165 -32.20 7.88 5.62
CA ASP A 165 -33.30 7.96 4.65
C ASP A 165 -32.82 8.44 3.28
N GLY A 166 -32.78 7.53 2.32
CA GLY A 166 -32.31 7.81 0.96
C GLY A 166 -33.20 8.74 0.14
N ARG A 167 -34.41 9.04 0.60
CA ARG A 167 -35.32 10.00 -0.04
C ARG A 167 -34.86 11.45 0.11
N LEU A 168 -34.06 11.75 1.15
CA LEU A 168 -33.72 13.13 1.54
C LEU A 168 -32.57 13.74 0.72
N HIS A 169 -31.64 12.94 0.26
CA HIS A 169 -30.44 13.43 -0.44
C HIS A 169 -30.15 12.60 -1.70
N LEU A 170 -31.13 12.58 -2.61
CA LEU A 170 -30.93 12.01 -3.95
C LEU A 170 -29.91 12.83 -4.72
N MET A 171 -28.97 12.15 -5.38
CA MET A 171 -27.88 12.76 -6.14
C MET A 171 -28.29 12.95 -7.61
N ARG A 172 -27.77 14.00 -8.25
CA ARG A 172 -27.91 14.16 -9.70
C ARG A 172 -26.79 13.42 -10.43
N THR A 173 -27.15 12.78 -11.55
CA THR A 173 -26.16 12.29 -12.51
C THR A 173 -25.59 13.43 -13.35
N LEU A 174 -24.30 13.34 -13.68
CA LEU A 174 -23.59 14.30 -14.53
C LEU A 174 -23.50 13.78 -15.97
N ASN A 175 -24.48 14.09 -16.77
CA ASN A 175 -24.58 13.67 -18.16
C ASN A 175 -24.43 12.14 -18.32
N VAL A 176 -23.66 11.71 -19.33
CA VAL A 176 -23.39 10.29 -19.63
C VAL A 176 -22.19 9.71 -18.85
N SER A 177 -21.58 10.48 -17.95
CA SER A 177 -20.38 10.03 -17.23
C SER A 177 -20.62 8.89 -16.23
N GLY A 178 -21.89 8.73 -15.80
CA GLY A 178 -22.23 7.80 -14.71
C GLY A 178 -21.77 8.28 -13.32
N ILE A 179 -21.31 9.52 -13.20
CA ILE A 179 -20.99 10.12 -11.91
C ILE A 179 -22.24 10.79 -11.34
N TYR A 180 -22.50 10.52 -10.07
CA TYR A 180 -23.54 11.14 -9.27
C TYR A 180 -22.89 12.09 -8.26
N GLU A 181 -23.53 13.28 -8.03
CA GLU A 181 -23.01 14.26 -7.06
C GLU A 181 -24.13 14.97 -6.30
N ILE A 182 -23.82 15.44 -5.10
CA ILE A 182 -24.63 16.38 -4.30
C ILE A 182 -23.73 17.13 -3.33
N PHE A 183 -24.07 18.42 -3.05
CA PHE A 183 -23.54 19.15 -1.90
C PHE A 183 -24.58 19.20 -0.79
N ILE A 184 -24.21 18.73 0.42
CA ILE A 184 -25.12 18.69 1.58
C ILE A 184 -24.66 19.73 2.61
N PRO A 185 -25.40 20.85 2.74
CA PRO A 185 -25.12 21.88 3.73
C PRO A 185 -25.16 21.35 5.17
N GLY A 186 -24.30 21.87 6.04
CA GLY A 186 -24.32 21.58 7.47
C GLY A 186 -23.69 20.25 7.89
N VAL A 187 -23.44 19.32 6.96
CA VAL A 187 -22.69 18.10 7.25
C VAL A 187 -21.23 18.46 7.57
N LYS A 188 -20.64 17.76 8.54
CA LYS A 188 -19.31 18.07 9.10
C LYS A 188 -18.36 16.87 8.95
N THR A 189 -17.08 17.14 9.09
CA THR A 189 -16.05 16.11 9.31
C THR A 189 -16.44 15.21 10.49
N GLY A 190 -16.25 13.91 10.34
CA GLY A 190 -16.66 12.88 11.30
C GLY A 190 -18.05 12.31 11.05
N ALA A 191 -18.84 12.88 10.12
CA ALA A 191 -20.12 12.30 9.74
C ALA A 191 -19.95 10.92 9.10
N VAL A 192 -20.78 9.96 9.54
CA VAL A 192 -20.81 8.60 9.03
C VAL A 192 -21.81 8.53 7.87
N TYR A 193 -21.44 7.89 6.77
CA TYR A 193 -22.28 7.80 5.58
C TYR A 193 -22.05 6.55 4.74
N LYS A 194 -23.01 6.24 3.88
CA LYS A 194 -22.92 5.30 2.75
C LYS A 194 -23.62 5.90 1.53
N TYR A 195 -23.38 5.27 0.37
CA TYR A 195 -24.21 5.43 -0.80
C TYR A 195 -25.31 4.36 -0.81
N GLN A 196 -26.55 4.79 -0.88
CA GLN A 196 -27.69 3.94 -1.19
C GLN A 196 -27.87 3.94 -2.70
N ILE A 197 -27.64 2.80 -3.34
CA ILE A 197 -27.71 2.65 -4.79
C ILE A 197 -28.95 1.85 -5.15
N LEU A 198 -29.85 2.42 -5.91
CA LEU A 198 -30.96 1.72 -6.53
C LEU A 198 -30.48 1.16 -7.87
N THR A 199 -30.46 -0.15 -8.00
CA THR A 199 -30.07 -0.83 -9.24
C THR A 199 -31.16 -0.74 -10.31
N ARG A 200 -30.83 -1.03 -11.56
CA ARG A 200 -31.81 -1.10 -12.64
C ARG A 200 -32.84 -2.22 -12.45
N THR A 201 -32.51 -3.25 -11.68
CA THR A 201 -33.42 -4.35 -11.32
C THR A 201 -34.34 -4.04 -10.14
N GLY A 202 -34.13 -2.87 -9.47
CA GLY A 202 -34.95 -2.43 -8.34
C GLY A 202 -34.41 -2.86 -6.97
N GLU A 203 -33.22 -3.46 -6.90
CA GLU A 203 -32.55 -3.78 -5.64
C GLU A 203 -31.91 -2.53 -5.04
N ILE A 204 -31.92 -2.41 -3.72
CA ILE A 204 -31.24 -1.35 -2.99
C ILE A 204 -29.95 -1.90 -2.38
N LEU A 205 -28.81 -1.34 -2.77
CA LEU A 205 -27.51 -1.68 -2.26
C LEU A 205 -26.99 -0.57 -1.33
N MET A 206 -26.38 -0.97 -0.20
CA MET A 206 -25.73 -0.05 0.74
C MET A 206 -24.22 -0.16 0.62
N LYS A 207 -23.59 0.79 -0.07
CA LYS A 207 -22.17 0.75 -0.45
C LYS A 207 -21.34 1.77 0.32
N SER A 208 -20.15 1.34 0.78
CA SER A 208 -19.12 2.27 1.25
C SER A 208 -18.55 3.05 0.07
N ASP A 209 -18.06 4.24 0.34
CA ASP A 209 -17.50 5.10 -0.69
C ASP A 209 -16.13 4.57 -1.17
N PRO A 210 -15.95 4.27 -2.45
CA PRO A 210 -14.68 3.80 -2.99
C PRO A 210 -13.50 4.77 -2.81
N TYR A 211 -13.79 6.07 -2.68
CA TYR A 211 -12.81 7.13 -2.50
C TYR A 211 -12.79 7.69 -1.07
N ALA A 212 -13.45 7.03 -0.10
CA ALA A 212 -13.45 7.48 1.28
C ALA A 212 -12.04 7.59 1.84
N ASN A 213 -11.74 8.70 2.49
CA ASN A 213 -10.44 8.91 3.14
C ASN A 213 -10.39 8.41 4.60
N CYS A 214 -11.51 7.97 5.13
CA CYS A 214 -11.63 7.38 6.46
C CYS A 214 -12.81 6.40 6.49
N ALA A 215 -12.69 5.34 7.25
CA ALA A 215 -13.73 4.35 7.49
C ALA A 215 -14.11 4.28 8.97
N GLU A 216 -15.23 3.67 9.29
CA GLU A 216 -15.50 3.24 10.67
C GLU A 216 -14.54 2.13 11.10
N LEU A 217 -14.39 1.98 12.41
CA LEU A 217 -13.69 0.82 12.98
C LEU A 217 -14.55 -0.42 12.81
N ARG A 218 -13.93 -1.49 12.32
CA ARG A 218 -14.60 -2.80 12.21
C ARG A 218 -15.22 -3.25 13.55
N PRO A 219 -16.35 -3.95 13.58
CA PRO A 219 -17.06 -4.57 12.45
C PRO A 219 -17.94 -3.63 11.63
N ASN A 220 -18.05 -2.36 12.05
CA ASN A 220 -18.73 -1.34 11.25
C ASN A 220 -18.00 -1.11 9.93
N ASN A 221 -18.75 -0.67 8.91
CA ASN A 221 -18.22 -0.62 7.56
C ASN A 221 -18.73 0.58 6.73
N ALA A 222 -19.20 1.62 7.39
CA ALA A 222 -19.52 2.85 6.69
C ALA A 222 -18.27 3.72 6.49
N SER A 223 -18.38 4.65 5.57
CA SER A 223 -17.38 5.68 5.32
C SER A 223 -17.55 6.84 6.30
N VAL A 224 -16.45 7.53 6.59
CA VAL A 224 -16.44 8.68 7.49
C VAL A 224 -15.88 9.88 6.76
N VAL A 225 -16.55 11.03 6.83
CA VAL A 225 -16.07 12.27 6.23
C VAL A 225 -14.78 12.71 6.92
N ALA A 226 -13.69 12.84 6.17
CA ALA A 226 -12.41 13.31 6.65
C ALA A 226 -11.92 14.50 5.82
N ASP A 227 -11.15 15.40 6.44
CA ASP A 227 -10.45 16.47 5.75
C ASP A 227 -8.95 16.27 5.86
N LEU A 228 -8.31 15.82 4.79
CA LEU A 228 -6.87 15.56 4.75
C LEU A 228 -6.01 16.82 4.69
N ASN A 229 -6.61 18.01 4.54
CA ASN A 229 -5.88 19.27 4.41
C ASN A 229 -5.63 19.96 5.76
N VAL A 230 -6.12 19.38 6.86
CA VAL A 230 -5.93 19.95 8.20
C VAL A 230 -4.58 19.63 8.83
N TYR A 231 -3.90 18.60 8.33
CA TYR A 231 -2.58 18.21 8.81
C TYR A 231 -1.50 19.14 8.26
N HIS A 232 -0.59 19.60 9.14
CA HIS A 232 0.55 20.43 8.78
C HIS A 232 1.84 19.61 8.82
N TRP A 233 2.39 19.33 7.65
CA TRP A 233 3.61 18.58 7.47
C TRP A 233 4.86 19.34 7.91
N ASN A 234 5.80 18.66 8.55
CA ASN A 234 7.11 19.18 8.95
C ASN A 234 8.26 18.60 8.12
N ASP A 235 8.00 17.61 7.29
CA ASP A 235 8.96 16.84 6.50
C ASP A 235 9.46 17.54 5.23
N HIS A 236 9.34 18.85 5.11
CA HIS A 236 9.71 19.61 3.91
C HIS A 236 11.13 19.34 3.41
N ARG A 237 12.09 19.14 4.32
CA ARG A 237 13.47 18.81 3.96
C ARG A 237 13.56 17.43 3.33
N TRP A 238 12.92 16.45 3.94
CA TRP A 238 12.86 15.08 3.41
C TRP A 238 12.27 15.05 2.00
N MET A 239 11.11 15.66 1.82
CA MET A 239 10.42 15.74 0.54
C MET A 239 11.23 16.46 -0.53
N HIS A 240 11.92 17.56 -0.16
CA HIS A 240 12.82 18.28 -1.06
C HIS A 240 14.01 17.43 -1.50
N ASP A 241 14.62 16.68 -0.58
CA ASP A 241 15.75 15.82 -0.89
C ASP A 241 15.32 14.59 -1.67
N ARG A 242 14.16 13.98 -1.34
CA ARG A 242 13.55 12.91 -2.12
C ARG A 242 13.30 13.31 -3.57
N ALA A 243 12.76 14.50 -3.81
CA ALA A 243 12.46 14.99 -5.16
C ALA A 243 13.69 15.15 -6.08
N LYS A 244 14.91 15.12 -5.52
CA LYS A 244 16.16 15.15 -6.29
C LYS A 244 16.67 13.77 -6.65
N GLU A 245 16.12 12.73 -6.00
CA GLU A 245 16.54 11.36 -6.25
C GLU A 245 16.16 10.94 -7.67
N THR A 246 17.06 10.21 -8.28
CA THR A 246 16.85 9.54 -9.56
C THR A 246 16.85 8.04 -9.32
N ARG A 247 16.33 7.26 -10.26
CA ARG A 247 16.42 5.80 -10.24
C ARG A 247 17.86 5.33 -9.95
N GLN A 248 18.84 5.85 -10.67
CA GLN A 248 20.25 5.50 -10.48
C GLN A 248 20.74 5.85 -9.07
N SER A 249 20.34 6.97 -8.50
CA SER A 249 20.76 7.33 -7.15
C SER A 249 20.14 6.42 -6.10
N LEU A 250 18.90 5.97 -6.28
CA LEU A 250 18.24 4.98 -5.42
C LEU A 250 18.94 3.62 -5.48
N GLU A 251 19.33 3.19 -6.67
CA GLU A 251 20.10 1.96 -6.89
C GLU A 251 21.45 1.97 -6.15
N GLN A 252 22.09 3.13 -6.03
CA GLN A 252 23.42 3.30 -5.45
C GLN A 252 23.43 3.64 -3.94
N LYS A 253 22.27 3.68 -3.28
CA LYS A 253 22.15 3.93 -1.84
C LYS A 253 21.96 2.65 -1.04
N PRO A 254 22.40 2.62 0.22
CA PRO A 254 22.06 1.50 1.09
C PRO A 254 20.56 1.52 1.40
N MET A 255 19.91 0.37 1.30
CA MET A 255 18.52 0.19 1.67
C MET A 255 18.38 -1.12 2.44
N ALA A 256 18.23 -0.99 3.76
CA ALA A 256 17.92 -2.07 4.69
C ALA A 256 16.49 -1.82 5.20
N ILE A 257 15.58 -2.70 4.80
CA ILE A 257 14.14 -2.58 5.03
C ILE A 257 13.75 -3.45 6.22
N TYR A 258 12.97 -2.88 7.13
CA TYR A 258 12.28 -3.60 8.19
C TYR A 258 10.81 -3.74 7.82
N GLU A 259 10.43 -4.90 7.31
CA GLU A 259 9.04 -5.22 6.98
C GLU A 259 8.26 -5.49 8.26
N MET A 260 7.07 -4.90 8.42
CA MET A 260 6.33 -5.01 9.65
C MET A 260 4.82 -4.83 9.50
N HIS A 261 4.09 -5.47 10.42
CA HIS A 261 2.67 -5.29 10.65
C HIS A 261 2.46 -4.55 11.98
N LEU A 262 1.89 -3.34 11.93
CA LEU A 262 1.80 -2.44 13.09
C LEU A 262 1.06 -3.08 14.27
N GLY A 263 -0.07 -3.76 14.00
CA GLY A 263 -0.94 -4.34 15.02
C GLY A 263 -0.32 -5.48 15.81
N SER A 264 0.68 -6.17 15.27
CA SER A 264 1.35 -7.30 15.91
C SER A 264 2.84 -7.07 16.18
N TRP A 265 3.39 -5.91 15.80
CA TRP A 265 4.72 -5.54 16.26
C TRP A 265 4.74 -5.39 17.79
N ARG A 266 3.72 -4.70 18.32
CA ARG A 266 3.44 -4.60 19.74
C ARG A 266 1.98 -4.23 19.97
N LYS A 267 1.27 -4.96 20.83
CA LYS A 267 -0.08 -4.63 21.29
C LYS A 267 -0.03 -3.99 22.68
N ARG A 268 -0.97 -3.15 22.98
CA ARG A 268 -1.16 -2.54 24.30
C ARG A 268 -1.83 -3.54 25.26
N VAL A 269 -2.82 -4.27 24.73
CA VAL A 269 -3.56 -5.31 25.45
C VAL A 269 -3.61 -6.54 24.56
N GLU A 270 -2.93 -7.62 24.96
CA GLU A 270 -2.77 -8.84 24.14
C GLU A 270 -4.07 -9.55 23.82
N ASP A 271 -4.97 -9.66 24.81
CA ASP A 271 -6.22 -10.42 24.70
C ASP A 271 -7.40 -9.58 24.19
N ASP A 272 -7.17 -8.35 23.71
CA ASP A 272 -8.18 -7.47 23.15
C ASP A 272 -7.97 -7.34 21.64
N ASP A 273 -8.99 -7.68 20.85
CA ASP A 273 -8.96 -7.56 19.38
C ASP A 273 -8.73 -6.11 18.90
N ASN A 274 -9.07 -5.11 19.71
CA ASN A 274 -8.82 -3.69 19.47
C ASN A 274 -7.71 -3.11 20.38
N GLY A 275 -6.97 -3.96 21.08
CA GLY A 275 -5.89 -3.58 21.99
C GLY A 275 -4.63 -3.04 21.32
N PHE A 276 -4.77 -2.26 20.26
CA PHE A 276 -3.67 -1.69 19.49
C PHE A 276 -3.15 -0.40 20.10
N PHE A 277 -1.86 -0.11 19.84
CA PHE A 277 -1.34 1.24 19.96
C PHE A 277 -1.78 2.09 18.77
N SER A 278 -1.98 3.39 19.00
CA SER A 278 -2.27 4.33 17.92
C SER A 278 -1.05 4.61 17.05
N TYR A 279 -1.27 5.12 15.83
CA TYR A 279 -0.19 5.61 14.95
C TYR A 279 0.76 6.57 15.68
N ARG A 280 0.20 7.50 16.48
CA ARG A 280 0.99 8.50 17.22
C ARG A 280 1.84 7.87 18.33
N GLU A 281 1.36 6.82 19.00
CA GLU A 281 2.12 6.11 20.02
C GLU A 281 3.19 5.21 19.41
N LEU A 282 2.87 4.55 18.28
CA LEU A 282 3.81 3.68 17.57
C LEU A 282 4.97 4.45 16.95
N ALA A 283 4.75 5.67 16.45
CA ALA A 283 5.78 6.45 15.75
C ALA A 283 7.10 6.58 16.54
N PRO A 284 7.13 7.09 17.77
CA PRO A 284 8.39 7.21 18.54
C PRO A 284 8.97 5.85 18.93
N MET A 285 8.13 4.84 19.16
CA MET A 285 8.58 3.50 19.56
C MET A 285 9.31 2.81 18.39
N ILE A 286 8.70 2.83 17.21
CA ILE A 286 9.24 2.20 16.00
C ILE A 286 10.46 2.97 15.52
N ALA A 287 10.40 4.30 15.43
CA ALA A 287 11.53 5.09 14.98
C ALA A 287 12.78 4.87 15.83
N LYS A 288 12.63 4.83 17.16
CA LYS A 288 13.72 4.50 18.06
C LYS A 288 14.32 3.13 17.75
N TYR A 289 13.48 2.11 17.64
CA TYR A 289 13.93 0.73 17.39
C TYR A 289 14.65 0.60 16.04
N VAL A 290 14.03 1.10 14.97
CA VAL A 290 14.56 1.06 13.61
C VAL A 290 15.91 1.79 13.51
N HIS A 291 15.99 2.96 14.14
CA HIS A 291 17.24 3.73 14.22
C HIS A 291 18.34 2.98 15.00
N GLU A 292 18.01 2.41 16.17
CA GLU A 292 18.95 1.63 16.99
C GLU A 292 19.45 0.38 16.26
N MET A 293 18.58 -0.28 15.49
CA MET A 293 18.91 -1.45 14.68
C MET A 293 19.64 -1.10 13.38
N GLY A 294 19.60 0.16 12.95
CA GLY A 294 20.29 0.65 11.76
C GLY A 294 19.58 0.36 10.45
N TYR A 295 18.27 0.07 10.45
CA TYR A 295 17.47 0.02 9.24
C TYR A 295 17.30 1.43 8.64
N THR A 296 17.04 1.50 7.33
CA THR A 296 16.88 2.76 6.61
C THR A 296 15.43 3.06 6.26
N HIS A 297 14.64 2.02 6.10
CA HIS A 297 13.23 2.07 5.72
C HIS A 297 12.42 1.10 6.56
N ILE A 298 11.14 1.41 6.71
CA ILE A 298 10.12 0.46 7.13
C ILE A 298 9.21 0.16 5.94
N GLU A 299 8.74 -1.09 5.85
CA GLU A 299 7.70 -1.50 4.90
C GLU A 299 6.49 -1.98 5.69
N LEU A 300 5.36 -1.30 5.49
CA LEU A 300 4.16 -1.46 6.30
C LEU A 300 3.11 -2.30 5.60
N MET A 301 2.77 -3.44 6.19
CA MET A 301 1.64 -4.27 5.78
C MET A 301 0.33 -3.72 6.35
N GLY A 302 -0.78 -3.93 5.64
CA GLY A 302 -2.14 -3.73 6.16
C GLY A 302 -2.50 -2.29 6.53
N ILE A 303 -2.02 -1.30 5.82
CA ILE A 303 -2.35 0.11 6.08
C ILE A 303 -3.63 0.54 5.39
N ALA A 304 -3.93 0.07 4.19
CA ALA A 304 -5.23 0.31 3.58
C ALA A 304 -6.35 -0.38 4.38
N GLU A 305 -7.53 0.25 4.51
CA GLU A 305 -8.62 -0.29 5.33
C GLU A 305 -9.13 -1.63 4.80
N HIS A 306 -9.32 -2.57 5.71
CA HIS A 306 -9.74 -3.94 5.43
C HIS A 306 -10.59 -4.50 6.58
N PRO A 307 -11.59 -5.39 6.31
CA PRO A 307 -12.51 -5.87 7.34
C PRO A 307 -11.92 -6.97 8.22
N PHE A 308 -11.05 -7.82 7.68
CA PHE A 308 -10.61 -9.06 8.30
C PHE A 308 -9.13 -9.01 8.67
N ASP A 309 -8.81 -9.08 9.97
CA ASP A 309 -7.44 -9.02 10.47
C ASP A 309 -6.56 -10.15 9.93
N GLY A 310 -7.12 -11.36 9.81
CA GLY A 310 -6.43 -12.53 9.27
C GLY A 310 -6.09 -12.44 7.78
N SER A 311 -6.55 -11.40 7.08
CA SER A 311 -6.08 -11.09 5.71
C SER A 311 -4.77 -10.32 5.69
N TRP A 312 -4.28 -9.86 6.85
CA TRP A 312 -3.08 -9.02 7.01
C TRP A 312 -3.10 -7.72 6.20
N GLY A 313 -4.29 -7.32 5.73
CA GLY A 313 -4.50 -6.17 4.86
C GLY A 313 -4.52 -6.47 3.36
N TYR A 314 -4.47 -7.75 2.94
CA TYR A 314 -4.53 -8.12 1.53
C TYR A 314 -5.97 -8.21 0.97
N GLN A 315 -6.99 -8.07 1.81
CA GLN A 315 -8.40 -7.96 1.40
C GLN A 315 -8.91 -6.54 1.61
N VAL A 316 -8.44 -5.61 0.77
CA VAL A 316 -8.70 -4.17 0.91
C VAL A 316 -10.13 -3.82 0.52
N THR A 317 -10.83 -3.09 1.40
CA THR A 317 -12.15 -2.50 1.11
C THR A 317 -12.12 -0.97 1.04
N GLY A 318 -11.12 -0.33 1.65
CA GLY A 318 -10.93 1.13 1.64
C GLY A 318 -9.59 1.52 1.04
N TYR A 319 -9.50 1.60 -0.28
CA TYR A 319 -8.25 1.89 -1.01
C TYR A 319 -7.65 3.26 -0.71
N TYR A 320 -8.49 4.25 -0.36
CA TYR A 320 -8.10 5.63 -0.09
C TYR A 320 -8.15 6.01 1.39
N ALA A 321 -8.29 5.01 2.28
CA ALA A 321 -8.37 5.20 3.72
C ALA A 321 -7.29 4.41 4.46
N PRO A 322 -6.45 5.05 5.29
CA PRO A 322 -5.64 4.31 6.25
C PRO A 322 -6.55 3.59 7.25
N THR A 323 -6.16 2.37 7.64
CA THR A 323 -6.97 1.57 8.55
C THR A 323 -7.26 2.30 9.85
N ARG A 324 -8.51 2.23 10.27
CA ARG A 324 -9.03 2.86 11.48
C ARG A 324 -8.52 2.23 12.78
N ARG A 325 -7.92 1.03 12.67
CA ARG A 325 -7.38 0.28 13.81
C ARG A 325 -6.42 1.07 14.68
N TYR A 326 -5.63 1.94 14.07
CA TYR A 326 -4.55 2.66 14.74
C TYR A 326 -4.80 4.17 14.86
N GLY A 327 -5.94 4.66 14.41
CA GLY A 327 -6.28 6.09 14.51
C GLY A 327 -6.94 6.68 13.27
N ASN A 328 -6.91 7.99 13.20
CA ASN A 328 -7.45 8.77 12.08
C ASN A 328 -6.41 8.92 10.95
N PRO A 329 -6.82 9.40 9.77
CA PRO A 329 -5.87 9.68 8.68
C PRO A 329 -4.76 10.68 9.04
N ASP A 330 -5.06 11.72 9.82
CA ASP A 330 -4.07 12.69 10.31
C ASP A 330 -3.08 12.07 11.32
N ASP A 331 -3.47 11.02 12.05
CA ASP A 331 -2.57 10.25 12.90
C ASP A 331 -1.57 9.44 12.08
N PHE A 332 -2.00 8.91 10.93
CA PHE A 332 -1.09 8.25 10.00
C PHE A 332 -0.16 9.25 9.30
N MET A 333 -0.65 10.44 8.94
CA MET A 333 0.21 11.52 8.45
C MET A 333 1.28 11.89 9.47
N TYR A 334 0.91 12.03 10.76
CA TYR A 334 1.86 12.24 11.85
C TYR A 334 2.90 11.11 11.93
N PHE A 335 2.49 9.86 11.77
CA PHE A 335 3.39 8.72 11.81
C PHE A 335 4.46 8.82 10.71
N VAL A 336 4.07 9.10 9.48
CA VAL A 336 5.00 9.25 8.34
C VAL A 336 5.92 10.46 8.54
N ASP A 337 5.35 11.61 8.91
CA ASP A 337 6.09 12.85 9.20
C ASP A 337 7.17 12.62 10.28
N TYR A 338 6.81 11.90 11.33
CA TYR A 338 7.74 11.52 12.40
C TYR A 338 8.86 10.60 11.91
N MET A 339 8.55 9.62 11.05
CA MET A 339 9.58 8.74 10.46
C MET A 339 10.58 9.55 9.62
N HIS A 340 10.09 10.48 8.79
CA HIS A 340 10.92 11.36 7.97
C HIS A 340 11.84 12.26 8.84
N ASP A 341 11.31 12.83 9.93
CA ASP A 341 12.13 13.62 10.87
C ASP A 341 13.26 12.79 11.48
N GLN A 342 13.03 11.50 11.70
CA GLN A 342 14.06 10.56 12.20
C GLN A 342 14.94 9.95 11.08
N GLY A 343 14.78 10.38 9.82
CA GLY A 343 15.59 9.91 8.70
C GLY A 343 15.23 8.49 8.22
N ILE A 344 13.99 8.06 8.41
CA ILE A 344 13.49 6.72 8.06
C ILE A 344 12.46 6.86 6.92
N GLY A 345 12.68 6.16 5.81
CA GLY A 345 11.73 6.08 4.70
C GLY A 345 10.59 5.12 5.02
N VAL A 346 9.41 5.39 4.42
CA VAL A 346 8.19 4.59 4.61
C VAL A 346 7.72 4.03 3.28
N ILE A 347 7.64 2.71 3.20
CA ILE A 347 7.10 1.95 2.06
C ILE A 347 5.76 1.35 2.49
N LEU A 348 4.75 1.40 1.62
CA LEU A 348 3.49 0.72 1.86
C LEU A 348 3.36 -0.53 1.01
N ASP A 349 2.85 -1.59 1.61
CA ASP A 349 2.34 -2.75 0.91
C ASP A 349 1.00 -2.39 0.25
N TRP A 350 0.92 -2.48 -1.07
CA TRP A 350 -0.18 -2.01 -1.90
C TRP A 350 -0.71 -3.13 -2.80
N VAL A 351 -2.03 -3.33 -2.78
CA VAL A 351 -2.71 -4.50 -3.37
C VAL A 351 -3.60 -4.09 -4.56
N PRO A 352 -3.05 -3.84 -5.77
CA PRO A 352 -3.84 -3.49 -6.94
C PRO A 352 -4.37 -4.72 -7.71
N ALA A 353 -4.04 -5.93 -7.27
CA ALA A 353 -4.36 -7.15 -8.00
C ALA A 353 -5.83 -7.57 -7.83
N HIS A 354 -6.36 -7.47 -6.62
CA HIS A 354 -7.66 -8.05 -6.27
C HIS A 354 -8.30 -7.33 -5.08
N PHE A 355 -9.57 -7.62 -4.83
CA PHE A 355 -10.32 -7.12 -3.68
C PHE A 355 -11.36 -8.15 -3.20
N PRO A 356 -11.82 -8.08 -1.93
CA PRO A 356 -12.73 -9.05 -1.35
C PRO A 356 -14.16 -8.89 -1.87
N LYS A 357 -14.99 -9.92 -1.65
CA LYS A 357 -16.39 -9.99 -2.08
C LYS A 357 -17.39 -9.42 -1.07
N ASP A 358 -16.94 -8.63 -0.10
CA ASP A 358 -17.80 -7.99 0.89
C ASP A 358 -18.89 -7.14 0.23
N ALA A 359 -20.14 -7.37 0.61
CA ALA A 359 -21.30 -6.78 -0.06
C ALA A 359 -21.33 -5.24 -0.05
N TYR A 360 -20.72 -4.62 0.95
CA TYR A 360 -20.60 -3.16 1.06
C TYR A 360 -19.41 -2.57 0.28
N GLY A 361 -18.48 -3.42 -0.19
CA GLY A 361 -17.26 -3.04 -0.90
C GLY A 361 -17.47 -2.81 -2.39
N LEU A 362 -16.37 -2.98 -3.15
CA LEU A 362 -16.34 -2.66 -4.59
C LEU A 362 -17.09 -3.67 -5.47
N GLY A 363 -17.21 -4.93 -5.03
CA GLY A 363 -17.84 -5.98 -5.84
C GLY A 363 -19.29 -5.68 -6.18
N MET A 364 -19.69 -5.86 -7.43
CA MET A 364 -21.05 -5.60 -7.92
C MET A 364 -21.56 -4.21 -7.47
N PHE A 365 -20.70 -3.19 -7.58
CA PHE A 365 -20.86 -1.92 -6.88
C PHE A 365 -22.21 -1.23 -7.15
N ASP A 366 -22.65 -1.20 -8.38
CA ASP A 366 -23.92 -0.60 -8.80
C ASP A 366 -24.96 -1.63 -9.31
N GLY A 367 -24.82 -2.87 -8.85
CA GLY A 367 -25.66 -4.00 -9.23
C GLY A 367 -25.14 -4.79 -10.42
N GLN A 368 -23.98 -4.41 -10.95
CA GLN A 368 -23.27 -5.11 -12.02
C GLN A 368 -21.76 -5.08 -11.75
N PRO A 369 -20.95 -5.96 -12.39
CA PRO A 369 -19.51 -5.88 -12.35
C PRO A 369 -19.03 -4.50 -12.83
N LEU A 370 -18.54 -3.68 -11.90
CA LEU A 370 -18.10 -2.31 -12.17
C LEU A 370 -16.58 -2.19 -12.10
N TYR A 371 -15.99 -2.58 -10.97
CA TYR A 371 -14.55 -2.58 -10.74
C TYR A 371 -13.92 -3.90 -11.18
N GLU A 372 -14.61 -5.02 -11.07
CA GLU A 372 -14.20 -6.34 -11.52
C GLU A 372 -14.53 -6.59 -12.99
N HIS A 373 -13.84 -7.56 -13.59
CA HIS A 373 -14.16 -8.01 -14.95
C HIS A 373 -15.46 -8.85 -14.95
N PRO A 374 -16.38 -8.64 -15.92
CA PRO A 374 -17.69 -9.31 -15.93
C PRO A 374 -17.62 -10.82 -16.19
N ASP A 375 -16.60 -11.33 -16.87
CA ASP A 375 -16.38 -12.76 -17.03
C ASP A 375 -15.58 -13.29 -15.83
N PRO A 376 -16.12 -14.24 -15.03
CA PRO A 376 -15.44 -14.76 -13.84
C PRO A 376 -14.06 -15.36 -14.13
N ARG A 377 -13.86 -15.91 -15.34
CA ARG A 377 -12.56 -16.47 -15.74
C ARG A 377 -11.45 -15.41 -15.85
N ARG A 378 -11.80 -14.13 -15.97
CA ARG A 378 -10.91 -12.98 -15.89
C ARG A 378 -11.11 -12.16 -14.61
N GLY A 379 -12.29 -12.24 -13.99
CA GLY A 379 -12.72 -11.39 -12.87
C GLY A 379 -12.61 -12.02 -11.49
N GLU A 380 -12.17 -13.27 -11.36
CA GLU A 380 -12.08 -13.94 -10.05
C GLU A 380 -10.78 -14.72 -9.88
N HIS A 381 -10.29 -14.75 -8.64
CA HIS A 381 -9.30 -15.71 -8.15
C HIS A 381 -10.03 -16.78 -7.32
N PRO A 382 -10.27 -17.98 -7.87
CA PRO A 382 -11.03 -19.02 -7.19
C PRO A 382 -10.43 -19.44 -5.86
N HIS A 383 -9.11 -19.60 -5.80
CA HIS A 383 -8.39 -20.05 -4.59
C HIS A 383 -8.32 -18.99 -3.48
N TRP A 384 -8.33 -17.70 -3.85
CA TRP A 384 -8.31 -16.60 -2.88
C TRP A 384 -9.71 -16.11 -2.49
N GLY A 385 -10.72 -16.49 -3.26
CA GLY A 385 -12.10 -16.05 -3.06
C GLY A 385 -12.31 -14.56 -3.31
N THR A 386 -11.48 -13.93 -4.14
CA THR A 386 -11.48 -12.49 -4.41
C THR A 386 -11.87 -12.18 -5.85
N TYR A 387 -12.27 -10.92 -6.10
CA TYR A 387 -12.43 -10.38 -7.45
C TYR A 387 -11.10 -9.83 -7.97
N ILE A 388 -10.95 -9.85 -9.32
CA ILE A 388 -9.82 -9.23 -10.03
C ILE A 388 -10.33 -7.94 -10.66
N PHE A 389 -9.57 -6.85 -10.53
CA PHE A 389 -9.88 -5.58 -11.19
C PHE A 389 -9.92 -5.71 -12.72
N ASN A 390 -10.87 -5.01 -13.35
CA ASN A 390 -10.95 -4.92 -14.80
C ASN A 390 -9.97 -3.86 -15.33
N TYR A 391 -8.72 -4.24 -15.54
CA TYR A 391 -7.65 -3.33 -15.98
C TYR A 391 -7.89 -2.70 -17.36
N ASN A 392 -8.72 -3.32 -18.19
CA ASN A 392 -9.11 -2.77 -19.50
C ASN A 392 -10.08 -1.57 -19.37
N LYS A 393 -10.81 -1.47 -18.25
CA LYS A 393 -11.73 -0.36 -18.03
C LYS A 393 -10.95 0.88 -17.56
N ARG A 394 -11.01 1.94 -18.37
CA ARG A 394 -10.19 3.15 -18.16
C ARG A 394 -10.39 3.80 -16.80
N GLU A 395 -11.64 3.87 -16.34
CA GLU A 395 -11.99 4.41 -15.03
C GLU A 395 -11.42 3.57 -13.87
N VAL A 396 -11.36 2.24 -14.05
CA VAL A 396 -10.75 1.33 -13.07
C VAL A 396 -9.23 1.47 -13.04
N SER A 397 -8.60 1.54 -14.20
CA SER A 397 -7.16 1.84 -14.33
C SER A 397 -6.82 3.20 -13.72
N ASN A 398 -7.68 4.20 -13.94
CA ASN A 398 -7.57 5.52 -13.30
C ASN A 398 -7.70 5.44 -11.78
N PHE A 399 -8.63 4.64 -11.26
CA PHE A 399 -8.81 4.41 -9.83
C PHE A 399 -7.52 3.87 -9.19
N LEU A 400 -6.90 2.87 -9.79
CA LEU A 400 -5.66 2.26 -9.27
C LEU A 400 -4.46 3.22 -9.38
N LEU A 401 -4.26 3.85 -10.54
CA LEU A 401 -3.17 4.80 -10.74
C LEU A 401 -3.27 5.99 -9.78
N ALA A 402 -4.45 6.60 -9.69
CA ALA A 402 -4.69 7.71 -8.78
C ALA A 402 -4.53 7.29 -7.30
N ASN A 403 -4.84 6.04 -6.95
CA ASN A 403 -4.64 5.50 -5.61
C ASN A 403 -3.15 5.43 -5.23
N GLY A 404 -2.30 4.93 -6.12
CA GLY A 404 -0.85 4.95 -5.88
C GLY A 404 -0.32 6.38 -5.67
N LEU A 405 -0.73 7.32 -6.54
CA LEU A 405 -0.37 8.73 -6.38
C LEU A 405 -0.92 9.36 -5.09
N PHE A 406 -2.10 8.97 -4.67
CA PHE A 406 -2.72 9.42 -3.43
C PHE A 406 -1.86 9.11 -2.22
N TRP A 407 -1.39 7.87 -2.06
CA TRP A 407 -0.52 7.49 -0.96
C TRP A 407 0.80 8.27 -0.97
N MET A 408 1.42 8.43 -2.13
CA MET A 408 2.70 9.14 -2.27
C MET A 408 2.58 10.66 -2.13
N LYS A 409 1.43 11.26 -2.53
CA LYS A 409 1.24 12.73 -2.50
C LYS A 409 0.54 13.24 -1.26
N LYS A 410 -0.45 12.50 -0.72
CA LYS A 410 -1.24 12.93 0.45
C LYS A 410 -0.66 12.42 1.76
N PHE A 411 -0.05 11.24 1.75
CA PHE A 411 0.56 10.63 2.93
C PHE A 411 2.08 10.61 2.88
N HIS A 412 2.70 11.19 1.85
CA HIS A 412 4.15 11.35 1.67
C HIS A 412 4.96 10.06 1.72
N VAL A 413 4.34 8.87 1.55
CA VAL A 413 5.09 7.61 1.55
C VAL A 413 6.15 7.58 0.46
N ASP A 414 7.28 6.92 0.72
CA ASP A 414 8.46 6.93 -0.14
C ASP A 414 8.46 5.83 -1.19
N GLY A 415 7.56 4.88 -1.06
CA GLY A 415 7.41 3.82 -2.03
C GLY A 415 6.19 2.96 -1.81
N LEU A 416 5.91 2.15 -2.83
CA LEU A 416 4.87 1.12 -2.81
C LEU A 416 5.50 -0.23 -3.13
N ARG A 417 5.28 -1.22 -2.27
CA ARG A 417 5.49 -2.63 -2.63
C ARG A 417 4.20 -3.13 -3.24
N VAL A 418 4.26 -3.54 -4.48
CA VAL A 418 3.10 -3.99 -5.26
C VAL A 418 2.97 -5.50 -5.09
N ASP A 419 1.88 -5.88 -4.41
CA ASP A 419 1.55 -7.26 -4.11
C ASP A 419 1.13 -8.04 -5.35
N ALA A 420 1.52 -9.31 -5.41
CA ALA A 420 1.03 -10.32 -6.37
C ALA A 420 1.11 -9.88 -7.84
N VAL A 421 2.19 -9.24 -8.26
CA VAL A 421 2.34 -8.76 -9.65
C VAL A 421 2.20 -9.89 -10.66
N ALA A 422 2.72 -11.09 -10.36
CA ALA A 422 2.56 -12.26 -11.23
C ALA A 422 1.07 -12.59 -11.51
N SER A 423 0.20 -12.46 -10.51
CA SER A 423 -1.23 -12.71 -10.66
C SER A 423 -1.93 -11.72 -11.60
N MET A 424 -1.33 -10.54 -11.79
CA MET A 424 -1.82 -9.53 -12.73
C MET A 424 -1.28 -9.76 -14.13
N LEU A 425 -0.02 -10.21 -14.26
CA LEU A 425 0.65 -10.41 -15.55
C LEU A 425 0.15 -11.64 -16.31
N TYR A 426 -0.33 -12.68 -15.60
CA TYR A 426 -0.74 -13.93 -16.20
C TYR A 426 -2.21 -14.23 -15.97
N LEU A 427 -2.95 -14.45 -17.08
CA LEU A 427 -4.39 -14.73 -17.08
C LEU A 427 -4.75 -16.08 -16.45
N ASP A 428 -3.82 -17.02 -16.45
CA ASP A 428 -3.95 -18.38 -15.91
C ASP A 428 -3.37 -18.54 -14.49
N TYR A 429 -2.88 -17.44 -13.88
CA TYR A 429 -2.25 -17.51 -12.56
C TYR A 429 -3.22 -18.07 -11.50
N GLY A 430 -2.85 -19.19 -10.87
CA GLY A 430 -3.65 -19.84 -9.83
C GLY A 430 -5.01 -20.35 -10.31
N LYS A 431 -5.14 -20.73 -11.58
CA LYS A 431 -6.38 -21.26 -12.20
C LYS A 431 -6.11 -22.59 -12.86
N ASP A 432 -7.13 -23.45 -12.82
CA ASP A 432 -7.10 -24.73 -13.51
C ASP A 432 -7.51 -24.59 -14.98
N ASP A 433 -7.29 -25.66 -15.75
CA ASP A 433 -7.69 -25.73 -17.17
C ASP A 433 -9.19 -25.46 -17.31
N GLY A 434 -9.53 -24.48 -18.15
CA GLY A 434 -10.92 -24.04 -18.40
C GLY A 434 -11.42 -22.94 -17.46
N GLU A 435 -10.66 -22.58 -16.42
CA GLU A 435 -11.02 -21.48 -15.49
C GLU A 435 -10.45 -20.13 -15.90
N TRP A 436 -9.74 -20.05 -17.02
CA TRP A 436 -9.17 -18.81 -17.53
C TRP A 436 -9.44 -18.62 -19.02
N LEU A 437 -9.26 -17.41 -19.52
CA LEU A 437 -9.40 -17.06 -20.93
C LEU A 437 -8.06 -16.55 -21.47
N PRO A 438 -7.61 -17.03 -22.64
CA PRO A 438 -6.43 -16.50 -23.28
C PRO A 438 -6.62 -15.04 -23.72
N ASN A 439 -5.50 -14.38 -23.99
CA ASN A 439 -5.49 -13.08 -24.66
C ASN A 439 -5.86 -13.21 -26.16
N GLU A 440 -5.86 -12.09 -26.87
CA GLU A 440 -6.21 -12.03 -28.31
C GLU A 440 -5.26 -12.82 -29.22
N ASP A 441 -4.03 -13.08 -28.78
CA ASP A 441 -3.03 -13.86 -29.50
C ASP A 441 -3.04 -15.36 -29.09
N GLY A 442 -3.93 -15.74 -28.17
CA GLY A 442 -4.06 -17.10 -27.65
C GLY A 442 -3.08 -17.44 -26.52
N GLY A 443 -2.33 -16.49 -26.01
CA GLY A 443 -1.40 -16.63 -24.90
C GLY A 443 -2.04 -16.34 -23.53
N ASN A 444 -1.24 -16.48 -22.48
CA ASN A 444 -1.64 -16.25 -21.09
C ASN A 444 -1.20 -14.87 -20.53
N GLU A 445 -0.50 -14.06 -21.29
CA GLU A 445 -0.11 -12.72 -20.87
C GLU A 445 -1.32 -11.79 -20.79
N ASN A 446 -1.43 -11.03 -19.72
CA ASN A 446 -2.49 -10.04 -19.52
C ASN A 446 -2.03 -8.66 -20.03
N TYR A 447 -2.31 -8.37 -21.29
CA TYR A 447 -1.89 -7.10 -21.90
C TYR A 447 -2.47 -5.87 -21.22
N ASP A 448 -3.67 -5.97 -20.66
CA ASP A 448 -4.31 -4.85 -19.95
C ASP A 448 -3.52 -4.48 -18.69
N ALA A 449 -3.10 -5.46 -17.90
CA ALA A 449 -2.28 -5.26 -16.71
C ALA A 449 -0.86 -4.78 -17.05
N ILE A 450 -0.25 -5.33 -18.12
CA ILE A 450 1.08 -4.91 -18.60
C ILE A 450 1.05 -3.42 -18.99
N ASN A 451 0.00 -3.00 -19.74
CA ASN A 451 -0.18 -1.62 -20.14
C ASN A 451 -0.44 -0.70 -18.94
N LEU A 452 -1.23 -1.16 -17.98
CA LEU A 452 -1.45 -0.43 -16.70
C LEU A 452 -0.14 -0.20 -15.97
N PHE A 453 0.70 -1.23 -15.76
CA PHE A 453 1.98 -1.10 -15.08
C PHE A 453 2.90 -0.10 -15.79
N ARG A 454 3.02 -0.18 -17.11
CA ARG A 454 3.85 0.75 -17.88
C ARG A 454 3.36 2.18 -17.76
N HIS A 455 2.06 2.42 -17.88
CA HIS A 455 1.47 3.74 -17.73
C HIS A 455 1.65 4.27 -16.30
N MET A 456 1.26 3.47 -15.33
CA MET A 456 1.30 3.82 -13.91
C MET A 456 2.72 4.15 -13.44
N ASN A 457 3.70 3.28 -13.72
CA ASN A 457 5.08 3.48 -13.29
C ASN A 457 5.73 4.70 -13.98
N SER A 458 5.38 4.96 -15.26
CA SER A 458 5.84 6.17 -15.97
C SER A 458 5.27 7.44 -15.34
N GLU A 459 3.99 7.44 -14.95
CA GLU A 459 3.38 8.59 -14.30
C GLU A 459 3.88 8.77 -12.85
N PHE A 460 4.15 7.69 -12.13
CA PHE A 460 4.73 7.77 -10.80
C PHE A 460 6.13 8.40 -10.83
N GLU A 461 7.01 7.93 -11.72
CA GLU A 461 8.35 8.51 -11.90
C GLU A 461 8.29 10.00 -12.23
N LYS A 462 7.36 10.42 -13.08
CA LYS A 462 7.18 11.81 -13.50
C LYS A 462 6.59 12.71 -12.40
N GLN A 463 5.57 12.23 -11.67
CA GLN A 463 4.78 13.07 -10.76
C GLN A 463 5.29 13.06 -9.32
N VAL A 464 5.99 12.00 -8.90
CA VAL A 464 6.54 11.82 -7.56
C VAL A 464 7.99 11.30 -7.63
N PRO A 465 8.90 12.12 -8.18
CA PRO A 465 10.30 11.71 -8.34
C PRO A 465 10.90 11.31 -6.98
N GLY A 466 11.76 10.28 -7.03
CA GLY A 466 12.39 9.71 -5.85
C GLY A 466 11.55 8.71 -5.05
N CYS A 467 10.29 8.48 -5.43
CA CYS A 467 9.52 7.35 -4.91
C CYS A 467 9.94 6.04 -5.58
N MET A 468 9.86 4.96 -4.80
CA MET A 468 10.23 3.61 -5.24
C MET A 468 8.98 2.77 -5.47
N ILE A 469 8.94 2.04 -6.59
CA ILE A 469 7.89 1.06 -6.85
C ILE A 469 8.56 -0.31 -6.93
N ILE A 470 8.18 -1.18 -6.00
CA ILE A 470 8.83 -2.47 -5.75
C ILE A 470 7.86 -3.57 -6.14
N ALA A 471 8.26 -4.45 -7.05
CA ALA A 471 7.42 -5.58 -7.47
C ALA A 471 7.64 -6.81 -6.59
N GLU A 472 6.57 -7.36 -6.05
CA GLU A 472 6.54 -8.77 -5.66
C GLU A 472 6.11 -9.57 -6.89
N GLU A 473 7.11 -10.09 -7.62
CA GLU A 473 6.92 -10.88 -8.83
C GLU A 473 7.76 -12.16 -8.74
N SER A 474 7.08 -13.31 -8.65
CA SER A 474 7.69 -14.61 -8.33
C SER A 474 8.06 -15.44 -9.55
N THR A 475 7.77 -14.96 -10.77
CA THR A 475 8.03 -15.71 -12.00
C THR A 475 9.30 -15.24 -12.70
N ALA A 476 9.59 -15.83 -13.87
CA ALA A 476 10.69 -15.45 -14.73
C ALA A 476 10.33 -14.32 -15.72
N TRP A 477 9.29 -13.49 -15.41
CA TRP A 477 8.95 -12.36 -16.28
C TRP A 477 10.14 -11.43 -16.44
N PRO A 478 10.54 -11.10 -17.68
CA PRO A 478 11.76 -10.34 -17.93
C PRO A 478 11.52 -8.85 -17.79
N LYS A 479 12.56 -8.09 -17.43
CA LYS A 479 12.56 -6.62 -17.42
C LYS A 479 11.50 -5.98 -16.53
N VAL A 480 11.20 -6.59 -15.39
CA VAL A 480 10.26 -6.01 -14.40
C VAL A 480 10.79 -4.66 -13.92
N SER A 481 12.06 -4.62 -13.53
CA SER A 481 12.72 -3.42 -13.01
C SER A 481 13.49 -2.61 -14.07
N THR A 482 13.30 -2.89 -15.34
CA THR A 482 13.80 -2.07 -16.43
C THR A 482 12.84 -0.91 -16.72
N SER A 483 13.36 0.24 -17.14
CA SER A 483 12.55 1.40 -17.47
C SER A 483 11.55 1.08 -18.59
N VAL A 484 10.39 1.76 -18.60
CA VAL A 484 9.40 1.60 -19.67
C VAL A 484 9.97 2.00 -21.02
N ARG A 485 10.84 3.03 -21.05
CA ARG A 485 11.53 3.49 -22.24
C ARG A 485 12.39 2.39 -22.88
N ASP A 486 12.98 1.50 -22.05
CA ASP A 486 13.83 0.40 -22.49
C ASP A 486 13.06 -0.92 -22.64
N GLY A 487 11.73 -0.83 -22.66
CA GLY A 487 10.81 -1.94 -22.92
C GLY A 487 10.46 -2.78 -21.68
N GLY A 488 10.74 -2.28 -20.48
CA GLY A 488 10.38 -2.92 -19.21
C GLY A 488 9.01 -2.53 -18.68
N LEU A 489 8.69 -3.00 -17.47
CA LEU A 489 7.47 -2.63 -16.75
C LEU A 489 7.61 -1.34 -15.92
N GLY A 490 8.84 -0.86 -15.69
CA GLY A 490 9.11 0.41 -15.03
C GLY A 490 9.21 0.36 -13.50
N PHE A 491 9.15 -0.80 -12.86
CA PHE A 491 9.40 -0.91 -11.42
C PHE A 491 10.81 -0.45 -11.07
N THR A 492 11.00 0.09 -9.88
CA THR A 492 12.34 0.50 -9.41
C THR A 492 13.14 -0.73 -8.97
N PHE A 493 12.49 -1.63 -8.22
CA PHE A 493 13.08 -2.84 -7.66
C PHE A 493 12.13 -4.04 -7.80
N LYS A 494 12.70 -5.23 -7.65
CA LYS A 494 11.97 -6.51 -7.62
C LYS A 494 12.44 -7.34 -6.44
N TRP A 495 11.53 -7.97 -5.70
CA TRP A 495 11.88 -8.99 -4.71
C TRP A 495 12.54 -10.19 -5.37
N ASN A 496 13.65 -10.67 -4.81
CA ASN A 496 14.35 -11.85 -5.31
C ASN A 496 13.78 -13.14 -4.70
N MET A 497 12.61 -13.55 -5.18
CA MET A 497 11.92 -14.75 -4.70
C MET A 497 12.68 -16.03 -5.08
N GLY A 498 13.35 -16.06 -6.25
CA GLY A 498 14.16 -17.19 -6.69
C GLY A 498 15.32 -17.46 -5.75
N TRP A 499 16.11 -16.44 -5.43
CA TRP A 499 17.18 -16.55 -4.44
C TRP A 499 16.63 -16.97 -3.07
N MET A 500 15.55 -16.37 -2.62
CA MET A 500 14.95 -16.71 -1.32
C MET A 500 14.62 -18.19 -1.22
N ASN A 501 13.95 -18.76 -2.21
CA ASN A 501 13.56 -20.17 -2.22
C ASN A 501 14.78 -21.10 -2.22
N ASP A 502 15.72 -20.90 -3.15
CA ASP A 502 16.93 -21.73 -3.25
C ASP A 502 17.79 -21.65 -1.98
N PHE A 503 17.95 -20.43 -1.46
CA PHE A 503 18.76 -20.17 -0.29
C PHE A 503 18.17 -20.79 0.97
N LEU A 504 16.85 -20.62 1.20
CA LEU A 504 16.17 -21.20 2.36
C LEU A 504 16.15 -22.74 2.29
N GLU A 505 15.95 -23.31 1.10
CA GLU A 505 16.04 -24.75 0.92
C GLU A 505 17.45 -25.27 1.26
N TYR A 506 18.50 -24.60 0.79
CA TYR A 506 19.88 -24.93 1.14
C TYR A 506 20.13 -24.82 2.66
N MET A 507 19.69 -23.75 3.29
CA MET A 507 19.92 -23.53 4.73
C MET A 507 19.12 -24.49 5.61
N HIS A 508 17.96 -24.97 5.15
CA HIS A 508 17.13 -25.96 5.83
C HIS A 508 17.76 -27.37 5.83
N MET A 509 18.63 -27.65 4.87
CA MET A 509 19.30 -28.98 4.78
C MET A 509 20.26 -29.20 5.93
N ASP A 510 20.29 -30.42 6.45
CA ASP A 510 21.39 -30.86 7.31
C ASP A 510 22.72 -30.59 6.60
N PRO A 511 23.72 -29.98 7.28
CA PRO A 511 25.03 -29.68 6.68
C PRO A 511 25.70 -30.84 5.97
N LEU A 512 25.40 -32.08 6.36
CA LEU A 512 25.92 -33.30 5.72
C LEU A 512 25.52 -33.41 4.23
N PHE A 513 24.32 -32.89 3.87
CA PHE A 513 23.77 -32.97 2.51
C PHE A 513 24.03 -31.73 1.67
N ARG A 514 24.56 -30.66 2.25
CA ARG A 514 24.78 -29.37 1.57
C ARG A 514 25.76 -29.47 0.40
N SER A 515 26.75 -30.37 0.47
CA SER A 515 27.74 -30.57 -0.61
C SER A 515 27.09 -30.93 -1.95
N GLY A 516 26.07 -31.80 -1.95
CA GLY A 516 25.32 -32.17 -3.14
C GLY A 516 24.37 -31.10 -3.68
N ASN A 517 24.13 -30.03 -2.93
CA ASN A 517 23.21 -28.93 -3.26
C ASN A 517 23.89 -27.55 -3.30
N HIS A 518 25.21 -27.54 -3.42
CA HIS A 518 26.02 -26.32 -3.39
C HIS A 518 25.61 -25.29 -4.45
N GLY A 519 25.08 -25.74 -5.59
CA GLY A 519 24.56 -24.89 -6.64
C GLY A 519 23.43 -23.95 -6.18
N LYS A 520 22.63 -24.32 -5.18
CA LYS A 520 21.57 -23.44 -4.64
C LYS A 520 22.11 -22.15 -3.99
N LEU A 521 23.36 -22.14 -3.54
CA LEU A 521 24.03 -20.93 -3.06
C LEU A 521 24.52 -20.02 -4.18
N THR A 522 24.90 -20.60 -5.32
CA THR A 522 25.67 -19.90 -6.36
C THR A 522 24.84 -19.54 -7.57
N PHE A 523 23.76 -20.29 -7.84
CA PHE A 523 22.92 -20.12 -9.03
C PHE A 523 22.29 -18.74 -9.15
N SER A 524 21.95 -18.11 -8.03
CA SER A 524 21.39 -16.73 -8.04
C SER A 524 22.30 -15.70 -8.72
N MET A 525 23.61 -15.94 -8.75
CA MET A 525 24.55 -15.02 -9.42
C MET A 525 24.47 -15.08 -10.95
N ASP A 526 23.91 -16.13 -11.53
CA ASP A 526 23.72 -16.25 -12.99
C ASP A 526 22.66 -15.24 -13.50
N TYR A 527 21.74 -14.81 -12.62
CA TYR A 527 20.69 -13.85 -12.95
C TYR A 527 20.69 -12.58 -12.06
N ALA A 528 21.63 -12.43 -11.13
CA ALA A 528 21.68 -11.34 -10.14
C ALA A 528 21.62 -9.93 -10.75
N TYR A 529 22.00 -9.77 -12.01
CA TYR A 529 22.05 -8.48 -12.73
C TYR A 529 20.96 -8.36 -13.79
N SER A 530 20.01 -9.30 -13.86
CA SER A 530 18.87 -9.23 -14.79
C SER A 530 17.82 -8.23 -14.33
N GLU A 531 17.74 -7.98 -13.03
CA GLU A 531 16.80 -7.08 -12.38
C GLU A 531 17.47 -6.32 -11.21
N ASN A 532 16.83 -5.25 -10.75
CA ASN A 532 17.24 -4.54 -9.54
C ASN A 532 16.66 -5.26 -8.30
N PHE A 533 17.33 -6.30 -7.85
CA PHE A 533 16.81 -7.17 -6.79
C PHE A 533 16.92 -6.59 -5.39
N ILE A 534 15.90 -6.89 -4.57
CA ILE A 534 15.95 -6.83 -3.11
C ILE A 534 16.01 -8.26 -2.61
N GLN A 535 17.02 -8.58 -1.78
CA GLN A 535 17.12 -9.87 -1.10
C GLN A 535 16.14 -9.86 0.07
N VAL A 536 15.14 -10.74 0.01
CA VAL A 536 14.02 -10.71 0.94
C VAL A 536 13.95 -11.98 1.78
N LEU A 537 13.67 -11.81 3.07
CA LEU A 537 13.16 -12.84 3.96
C LEU A 537 11.89 -12.24 4.60
N SER A 538 10.78 -12.37 3.89
CA SER A 538 9.53 -11.68 4.15
C SER A 538 8.63 -12.39 5.18
N HIS A 539 7.48 -11.78 5.46
CA HIS A 539 6.44 -12.36 6.32
C HIS A 539 5.94 -13.72 5.84
N ASP A 540 5.84 -13.94 4.53
CA ASP A 540 5.33 -15.18 3.93
C ASP A 540 6.16 -16.41 4.32
N GLU A 541 7.42 -16.23 4.67
CA GLU A 541 8.30 -17.32 5.02
C GLU A 541 8.18 -17.79 6.47
N VAL A 542 7.43 -17.09 7.30
CA VAL A 542 7.32 -17.37 8.75
C VAL A 542 5.88 -17.56 9.24
N VAL A 543 5.01 -18.03 8.35
CA VAL A 543 3.57 -18.26 8.57
C VAL A 543 3.10 -19.59 7.99
N HIS A 544 1.87 -19.98 8.32
CA HIS A 544 1.15 -21.12 7.72
C HIS A 544 1.86 -22.48 7.83
N GLY A 545 2.53 -22.74 8.96
CA GLY A 545 3.21 -24.02 9.19
C GLY A 545 4.59 -24.09 8.56
N LYS A 546 5.10 -22.98 8.00
CA LYS A 546 6.47 -22.92 7.45
C LYS A 546 7.56 -22.84 8.53
N GLY A 547 7.19 -22.62 9.81
CA GLY A 547 8.09 -22.37 10.94
C GLY A 547 8.68 -20.95 10.96
N SER A 548 9.23 -20.54 12.09
CA SER A 548 9.99 -19.31 12.18
C SER A 548 11.35 -19.45 11.48
N MET A 549 12.06 -18.35 11.26
CA MET A 549 13.34 -18.38 10.54
C MET A 549 14.40 -19.23 11.27
N ILE A 550 14.43 -19.17 12.61
CA ILE A 550 15.34 -20.02 13.40
C ILE A 550 14.97 -21.51 13.32
N ASN A 551 13.66 -21.83 13.25
CA ASN A 551 13.20 -23.21 13.16
C ASN A 551 13.49 -23.87 11.80
N LYS A 552 13.80 -23.08 10.78
CA LYS A 552 14.28 -23.59 9.49
C LYS A 552 15.74 -24.07 9.54
N MET A 553 16.48 -23.67 10.56
CA MET A 553 17.90 -24.02 10.68
C MET A 553 18.05 -25.40 11.33
N PRO A 554 18.85 -26.31 10.75
CA PRO A 554 19.07 -27.65 11.28
C PRO A 554 20.01 -27.66 12.49
N GLY A 555 19.99 -28.74 13.24
CA GLY A 555 20.87 -29.02 14.37
C GLY A 555 20.26 -28.67 15.73
N GLU A 556 21.09 -28.75 16.75
CA GLU A 556 20.75 -28.30 18.10
C GLU A 556 20.66 -26.76 18.16
N LEU A 557 20.10 -26.21 19.21
CA LEU A 557 19.79 -24.78 19.31
C LEU A 557 21.03 -23.87 19.03
N ASP A 558 22.22 -24.27 19.52
CA ASP A 558 23.45 -23.51 19.26
C ASP A 558 23.85 -23.54 17.76
N ASP A 559 23.65 -24.69 17.10
CA ASP A 559 23.88 -24.83 15.67
C ASP A 559 22.85 -24.05 14.85
N GLN A 560 21.58 -24.05 15.28
CA GLN A 560 20.52 -23.25 14.64
C GLN A 560 20.87 -21.77 14.65
N PHE A 561 21.29 -21.22 15.80
CA PHE A 561 21.72 -19.82 15.88
C PHE A 561 22.98 -19.55 15.04
N ALA A 562 23.95 -20.48 15.02
CA ALA A 562 25.13 -20.35 14.17
C ALA A 562 24.78 -20.38 12.66
N ASN A 563 23.92 -21.30 12.24
CA ASN A 563 23.38 -21.35 10.89
C ASN A 563 22.67 -20.04 10.51
N LEU A 564 21.80 -19.52 11.38
CA LEU A 564 21.06 -18.29 11.11
C LEU A 564 21.99 -17.07 11.00
N ARG A 565 23.03 -17.00 11.85
CA ARG A 565 24.07 -15.96 11.69
C ARG A 565 24.80 -16.08 10.36
N ALA A 566 25.16 -17.32 9.95
CA ALA A 566 25.80 -17.55 8.66
C ALA A 566 24.89 -17.16 7.50
N ALA A 567 23.59 -17.50 7.59
CA ALA A 567 22.59 -17.14 6.60
C ALA A 567 22.48 -15.60 6.43
N TYR A 568 22.30 -14.86 7.51
CA TYR A 568 22.22 -13.40 7.44
C TYR A 568 23.52 -12.76 6.95
N GLY A 569 24.68 -13.27 7.40
CA GLY A 569 25.98 -12.78 6.92
C GLY A 569 26.16 -12.97 5.41
N PHE A 570 25.75 -14.10 4.86
CA PHE A 570 25.77 -14.35 3.41
C PHE A 570 24.79 -13.44 2.68
N MET A 571 23.54 -13.32 3.16
CA MET A 571 22.53 -12.42 2.59
C MET A 571 23.04 -10.97 2.49
N TYR A 572 23.69 -10.47 3.53
CA TYR A 572 24.24 -9.11 3.54
C TYR A 572 25.44 -8.94 2.60
N GLY A 573 26.21 -9.99 2.39
CA GLY A 573 27.28 -10.03 1.38
C GLY A 573 26.80 -10.16 -0.06
N HIS A 574 25.65 -10.80 -0.30
CA HIS A 574 25.08 -10.98 -1.64
C HIS A 574 24.65 -9.63 -2.25
N PRO A 575 24.80 -9.41 -3.59
CA PRO A 575 24.27 -8.22 -4.26
C PRO A 575 22.77 -8.04 -4.05
N GLY A 576 22.32 -6.79 -4.02
CA GLY A 576 20.92 -6.39 -3.85
C GLY A 576 20.63 -5.74 -2.50
N LYS A 577 19.50 -5.01 -2.41
CA LYS A 577 19.03 -4.40 -1.17
C LYS A 577 18.58 -5.48 -0.18
N LYS A 578 18.30 -5.12 1.07
CA LYS A 578 18.06 -6.09 2.16
C LYS A 578 16.67 -5.86 2.78
N LEU A 579 15.92 -6.94 2.98
CA LEU A 579 14.66 -6.91 3.72
C LEU A 579 14.62 -8.06 4.72
N LEU A 580 14.31 -7.75 5.97
CA LEU A 580 13.98 -8.71 7.02
C LEU A 580 12.60 -8.36 7.60
N PHE A 581 11.76 -9.38 7.77
CA PHE A 581 10.51 -9.25 8.48
C PHE A 581 10.73 -9.19 10.00
N MET A 582 9.90 -8.40 10.67
CA MET A 582 9.95 -8.18 12.12
C MET A 582 9.97 -9.49 12.94
N GLY A 583 10.81 -9.52 13.98
CA GLY A 583 11.01 -10.68 14.85
C GLY A 583 12.12 -11.63 14.38
N GLN A 584 12.51 -11.56 13.10
CA GLN A 584 13.62 -12.38 12.57
C GLN A 584 14.98 -11.90 13.09
N GLU A 585 15.12 -10.61 13.36
CA GLU A 585 16.36 -9.98 13.81
C GLU A 585 16.80 -10.40 15.23
N PHE A 586 15.88 -10.95 16.02
CA PHE A 586 16.19 -11.56 17.32
C PHE A 586 15.82 -13.05 17.39
N ALA A 587 15.63 -13.69 16.23
CA ALA A 587 15.36 -15.13 16.10
C ALA A 587 14.16 -15.59 16.93
N GLN A 588 13.00 -14.95 16.75
CA GLN A 588 11.76 -15.39 17.37
C GLN A 588 11.49 -16.88 17.10
N TYR A 589 11.12 -17.65 18.12
CA TYR A 589 10.92 -19.08 17.97
C TYR A 589 9.58 -19.46 17.34
N ARG A 590 8.54 -18.71 17.62
CA ARG A 590 7.20 -18.96 17.06
C ARG A 590 7.03 -18.33 15.69
N GLU A 591 6.21 -18.93 14.86
CA GLU A 591 5.69 -18.29 13.67
C GLU A 591 5.01 -16.96 14.01
N TRP A 592 5.06 -16.02 13.08
CA TRP A 592 4.32 -14.78 13.21
C TRP A 592 2.79 -15.03 13.22
N SER A 593 2.08 -14.19 13.94
CA SER A 593 0.62 -14.10 13.92
C SER A 593 0.21 -12.64 14.11
N GLU A 594 -0.76 -12.21 13.33
CA GLU A 594 -1.34 -10.86 13.38
C GLU A 594 -2.06 -10.59 14.71
N SER A 595 -2.51 -11.66 15.40
CA SER A 595 -3.34 -11.56 16.60
C SER A 595 -2.58 -11.22 17.87
N ARG A 596 -1.25 -11.31 17.87
CA ARG A 596 -0.42 -11.12 19.08
C ARG A 596 0.86 -10.34 18.80
N SER A 597 1.43 -9.74 19.86
CA SER A 597 2.76 -9.09 19.79
C SER A 597 3.86 -10.06 19.41
N LEU A 598 4.98 -9.52 18.88
CA LEU A 598 6.24 -10.25 18.84
C LEU A 598 6.67 -10.69 20.23
N ASP A 599 7.45 -11.76 20.30
CA ASP A 599 7.95 -12.34 21.55
C ASP A 599 9.09 -11.51 22.17
N TRP A 600 8.83 -10.22 22.44
CA TRP A 600 9.80 -9.26 22.97
C TRP A 600 10.50 -9.74 24.27
N HIS A 601 9.88 -10.64 25.04
CA HIS A 601 10.45 -11.23 26.22
C HIS A 601 11.73 -12.03 25.93
N LEU A 602 11.88 -12.55 24.69
CA LEU A 602 13.08 -13.27 24.27
C LEU A 602 14.34 -12.41 24.28
N LEU A 603 14.22 -11.08 24.24
CA LEU A 603 15.36 -10.19 24.42
C LEU A 603 15.93 -10.22 25.85
N GLY A 604 15.27 -10.88 26.80
CA GLY A 604 15.83 -11.27 28.09
C GLY A 604 16.77 -12.47 28.02
N GLU A 605 16.72 -13.25 26.94
CA GLU A 605 17.58 -14.40 26.69
C GLU A 605 18.87 -13.98 25.97
N GLU A 606 20.00 -14.50 26.42
CA GLU A 606 21.32 -14.08 25.89
C GLU A 606 21.49 -14.36 24.40
N ARG A 607 21.03 -15.54 23.90
CA ARG A 607 21.15 -15.91 22.49
C ARG A 607 20.37 -14.97 21.57
N ASN A 608 19.13 -14.64 21.93
CA ASN A 608 18.26 -13.76 21.13
C ASN A 608 18.80 -12.32 21.12
N LYS A 609 19.29 -11.83 22.27
CA LYS A 609 19.94 -10.54 22.39
C LYS A 609 21.24 -10.47 21.55
N GLN A 610 22.03 -11.54 21.55
CA GLN A 610 23.25 -11.66 20.74
C GLN A 610 22.92 -11.71 19.23
N MET A 611 21.84 -12.40 18.82
CA MET A 611 21.38 -12.38 17.45
C MET A 611 20.97 -10.96 17.01
N GLN A 612 20.21 -10.26 17.84
CA GLN A 612 19.84 -8.86 17.57
C GLN A 612 21.08 -7.97 17.44
N ALA A 613 22.08 -8.16 18.29
CA ALA A 613 23.34 -7.44 18.19
C ALA A 613 24.09 -7.73 16.88
N TYR A 614 24.02 -8.98 16.40
CA TYR A 614 24.62 -9.37 15.12
C TYR A 614 23.91 -8.70 13.94
N VAL A 615 22.56 -8.73 13.86
CA VAL A 615 21.81 -8.05 12.80
C VAL A 615 22.06 -6.54 12.81
N LYS A 616 22.14 -5.92 13.99
CA LYS A 616 22.56 -4.53 14.14
C LYS A 616 23.95 -4.28 13.56
N ALA A 617 24.90 -5.18 13.81
CA ALA A 617 26.25 -5.09 13.26
C ALA A 617 26.27 -5.25 11.74
N LEU A 618 25.44 -6.14 11.18
CA LEU A 618 25.28 -6.30 9.74
C LEU A 618 24.70 -5.04 9.08
N ASN A 619 23.67 -4.43 9.64
CA ASN A 619 23.11 -3.18 9.15
C ASN A 619 24.16 -2.04 9.20
N ALA A 620 24.97 -1.99 10.27
CA ALA A 620 26.05 -1.02 10.38
C ALA A 620 27.16 -1.27 9.35
N LEU A 621 27.54 -2.53 9.12
CA LEU A 621 28.48 -2.93 8.07
C LEU A 621 27.98 -2.49 6.69
N TYR A 622 26.72 -2.83 6.37
CA TYR A 622 26.06 -2.52 5.10
C TYR A 622 26.06 -1.01 4.84
N ARG A 623 25.57 -0.21 5.78
CA ARG A 623 25.45 1.26 5.62
C ARG A 623 26.79 1.98 5.52
N LYS A 624 27.84 1.47 6.17
CA LYS A 624 29.17 2.11 6.23
C LYS A 624 30.09 1.78 5.05
N ASN A 625 29.80 0.71 4.31
CA ASN A 625 30.69 0.22 3.26
C ASN A 625 30.02 0.28 1.90
N GLU A 626 30.40 1.26 1.08
CA GLU A 626 29.86 1.44 -0.26
C GLU A 626 29.99 0.19 -1.15
N ALA A 627 30.98 -0.65 -0.90
CA ALA A 627 31.18 -1.90 -1.61
C ALA A 627 29.96 -2.86 -1.54
N LEU A 628 29.07 -2.67 -0.56
CA LEU A 628 27.89 -3.53 -0.36
C LEU A 628 26.63 -3.05 -1.05
N TYR A 629 26.62 -1.83 -1.62
CA TYR A 629 25.38 -1.29 -2.20
C TYR A 629 25.55 -0.46 -3.48
N VAL A 630 26.74 0.12 -3.70
CA VAL A 630 26.89 1.11 -4.78
C VAL A 630 26.91 0.49 -6.17
N ASN A 631 27.36 -0.77 -6.27
CA ASN A 631 27.43 -1.55 -7.49
C ASN A 631 26.60 -2.86 -7.37
N ASP A 632 25.46 -2.80 -6.65
CA ASP A 632 24.60 -3.97 -6.44
C ASP A 632 24.09 -4.57 -7.76
N TYR A 633 23.87 -3.72 -8.75
CA TYR A 633 23.28 -4.07 -10.04
C TYR A 633 24.28 -3.99 -11.20
N ASP A 634 25.58 -3.98 -10.87
CA ASP A 634 26.68 -4.00 -11.83
C ASP A 634 27.58 -5.21 -11.55
N ILE A 635 27.87 -5.99 -12.60
CA ILE A 635 28.73 -7.16 -12.52
C ILE A 635 30.10 -6.86 -11.92
N MET A 636 30.59 -5.62 -12.02
CA MET A 636 31.84 -5.18 -11.42
C MET A 636 31.79 -5.11 -9.89
N GLY A 637 30.59 -5.13 -9.29
CA GLY A 637 30.39 -5.06 -7.84
C GLY A 637 30.65 -6.36 -7.09
N PHE A 638 30.75 -7.48 -7.79
CA PHE A 638 30.91 -8.81 -7.18
C PHE A 638 31.90 -9.66 -7.96
N GLU A 639 32.69 -10.46 -7.25
CA GLU A 639 33.56 -11.45 -7.87
C GLU A 639 33.73 -12.66 -6.96
N TRP A 640 33.44 -13.84 -7.49
CA TRP A 640 33.79 -15.08 -6.82
C TRP A 640 35.31 -15.24 -6.67
N MET A 641 35.78 -15.54 -5.47
CA MET A 641 37.13 -16.03 -5.22
C MET A 641 37.12 -17.57 -5.30
N SER A 642 36.15 -18.20 -4.63
CA SER A 642 35.91 -19.64 -4.72
C SER A 642 34.42 -19.93 -4.56
N CYS A 643 33.79 -20.55 -5.55
CA CYS A 643 32.41 -21.01 -5.54
C CYS A 643 32.23 -22.49 -5.82
N LEU A 644 33.32 -23.22 -6.05
CA LEU A 644 33.31 -24.63 -6.45
C LEU A 644 33.69 -25.58 -5.31
N ASN A 645 33.91 -25.11 -4.10
CA ASN A 645 34.33 -25.90 -2.95
C ASN A 645 33.13 -26.60 -2.27
N ALA A 646 32.38 -27.37 -3.06
CA ALA A 646 31.17 -28.06 -2.63
C ALA A 646 31.46 -29.09 -1.52
N ASP A 647 32.54 -29.85 -1.61
CA ASP A 647 32.92 -30.88 -0.62
C ASP A 647 33.06 -30.31 0.79
N GLN A 648 33.47 -29.04 0.90
CA GLN A 648 33.60 -28.33 2.16
C GLN A 648 32.43 -27.42 2.47
N SER A 649 31.47 -27.25 1.55
CA SER A 649 30.37 -26.32 1.63
C SER A 649 30.83 -24.91 2.05
N THR A 650 31.87 -24.41 1.37
CA THR A 650 32.44 -23.08 1.60
C THR A 650 32.41 -22.26 0.33
N VAL A 651 32.18 -20.99 0.46
CA VAL A 651 32.30 -20.03 -0.64
C VAL A 651 33.08 -18.79 -0.17
N SER A 652 33.76 -18.17 -1.13
CA SER A 652 34.38 -16.85 -0.87
C SER A 652 34.20 -15.93 -2.07
N PHE A 653 33.98 -14.65 -1.79
CA PHE A 653 33.75 -13.64 -2.81
C PHE A 653 34.17 -12.25 -2.34
N VAL A 654 34.36 -11.37 -3.31
CA VAL A 654 34.70 -9.96 -3.08
C VAL A 654 33.52 -9.07 -3.48
N ARG A 655 33.25 -8.06 -2.65
CA ARG A 655 32.37 -6.93 -2.96
C ARG A 655 33.21 -5.69 -3.22
N ARG A 656 32.85 -4.96 -4.29
CA ARG A 656 33.62 -3.81 -4.79
C ARG A 656 32.80 -2.53 -4.81
N GLY A 657 33.38 -1.47 -4.23
CA GLY A 657 32.87 -0.10 -4.32
C GLY A 657 33.32 0.63 -5.59
N LYS A 658 33.01 1.92 -5.67
CA LYS A 658 33.43 2.80 -6.77
C LYS A 658 34.95 3.06 -6.77
N THR A 659 35.57 3.01 -5.62
CA THR A 659 37.00 3.29 -5.46
C THR A 659 37.78 1.99 -5.27
N THR A 660 39.11 2.03 -5.37
CA THR A 660 39.97 0.86 -5.08
C THR A 660 40.16 0.62 -3.56
N LYS A 661 39.62 1.49 -2.73
CA LYS A 661 39.74 1.40 -1.26
C LYS A 661 38.55 0.73 -0.62
N LYS A 662 38.79 0.08 0.53
CA LYS A 662 37.74 -0.53 1.37
C LYS A 662 36.86 -1.56 0.65
N GLN A 663 37.51 -2.40 -0.16
CA GLN A 663 36.84 -3.58 -0.72
C GLN A 663 36.62 -4.61 0.40
N LEU A 664 35.65 -5.50 0.22
CA LEU A 664 35.31 -6.51 1.21
C LEU A 664 35.47 -7.93 0.64
N LEU A 665 36.18 -8.76 1.37
CA LEU A 665 36.27 -10.21 1.12
C LEU A 665 35.39 -10.93 2.15
N PHE A 666 34.44 -11.72 1.65
CA PHE A 666 33.60 -12.61 2.44
C PHE A 666 34.11 -14.04 2.32
N VAL A 667 34.22 -14.74 3.44
CA VAL A 667 34.54 -16.17 3.51
C VAL A 667 33.47 -16.86 4.35
N CYS A 668 32.72 -17.77 3.74
CA CYS A 668 31.56 -18.43 4.35
C CYS A 668 31.81 -19.94 4.53
N ASN A 669 31.45 -20.47 5.68
CA ASN A 669 31.45 -21.89 5.99
C ASN A 669 30.07 -22.34 6.45
N PHE A 670 29.47 -23.22 5.67
CA PHE A 670 28.13 -23.75 5.95
C PHE A 670 28.15 -25.14 6.57
N THR A 671 29.28 -25.54 7.18
CA THR A 671 29.44 -26.78 7.93
C THR A 671 29.78 -26.54 9.39
N PRO A 672 29.43 -27.46 10.32
CA PRO A 672 29.80 -27.35 11.73
C PRO A 672 31.29 -27.71 11.99
N VAL A 673 32.13 -27.69 10.97
CA VAL A 673 33.54 -28.04 11.03
C VAL A 673 34.41 -26.80 11.07
N LYS A 674 35.17 -26.61 12.16
CA LYS A 674 36.26 -25.63 12.22
C LYS A 674 37.38 -26.06 11.27
N ARG A 675 37.85 -25.13 10.42
CA ARG A 675 38.96 -25.41 9.49
C ARG A 675 40.16 -24.57 9.86
N GLU A 676 41.18 -25.26 10.37
CA GLU A 676 42.47 -24.65 10.68
C GLU A 676 43.29 -24.49 9.42
N ASP A 677 44.14 -23.46 9.37
CA ASP A 677 45.01 -23.19 8.22
C ASP A 677 44.27 -23.08 6.88
N PHE A 678 42.98 -22.68 6.90
CA PHE A 678 42.20 -22.56 5.70
C PHE A 678 42.74 -21.43 4.81
N ARG A 679 43.04 -21.79 3.56
CA ARG A 679 43.61 -20.87 2.58
C ARG A 679 42.52 -20.39 1.62
N VAL A 680 42.53 -19.08 1.31
CA VAL A 680 41.59 -18.42 0.37
C VAL A 680 42.39 -17.62 -0.62
N GLY A 681 42.12 -17.80 -1.92
CA GLY A 681 42.66 -16.94 -2.97
C GLY A 681 42.13 -15.51 -2.84
N VAL A 682 43.01 -14.56 -3.06
CA VAL A 682 42.64 -13.13 -2.96
C VAL A 682 43.10 -12.34 -4.20
N PRO A 683 42.41 -11.22 -4.55
CA PRO A 683 42.63 -10.55 -5.82
C PRO A 683 43.95 -9.79 -5.93
N CYS A 684 44.59 -9.41 -4.81
CA CYS A 684 45.81 -8.61 -4.84
C CYS A 684 46.69 -8.84 -3.59
N SER A 685 47.94 -8.40 -3.68
CA SER A 685 48.86 -8.31 -2.53
C SER A 685 48.38 -7.23 -1.55
N GLY A 686 48.74 -7.34 -0.30
CA GLY A 686 48.48 -6.30 0.69
C GLY A 686 47.95 -6.85 2.00
N GLU A 687 47.44 -5.95 2.82
CA GLU A 687 46.89 -6.24 4.14
C GLU A 687 45.38 -6.41 4.07
N TYR A 688 44.90 -7.46 4.69
CA TYR A 688 43.47 -7.79 4.85
C TYR A 688 43.13 -7.65 6.34
N SER A 689 42.24 -6.68 6.65
CA SER A 689 41.84 -6.38 8.02
C SER A 689 40.50 -7.04 8.35
N LEU A 690 40.48 -7.88 9.39
CA LEU A 690 39.24 -8.50 9.88
C LEU A 690 38.32 -7.41 10.46
N ILE A 691 37.11 -7.27 9.90
CA ILE A 691 36.15 -6.25 10.34
C ILE A 691 34.87 -6.85 10.93
N LEU A 692 34.53 -8.10 10.61
CA LEU A 692 33.38 -8.80 11.18
C LEU A 692 33.57 -10.32 11.07
N THR A 693 33.17 -11.04 12.11
CA THR A 693 32.94 -12.48 12.06
C THR A 693 31.66 -12.82 12.80
N SER A 694 30.80 -13.64 12.19
CA SER A 694 29.56 -14.11 12.84
C SER A 694 29.81 -15.03 14.04
N ASP A 695 31.05 -15.54 14.18
CA ASP A 695 31.47 -16.39 15.28
C ASP A 695 32.03 -15.60 16.49
N ASP A 696 31.94 -14.28 16.49
CA ASP A 696 32.33 -13.48 17.67
C ASP A 696 31.44 -13.82 18.87
N LYS A 697 32.04 -13.87 20.06
CA LYS A 697 31.32 -14.10 21.32
C LYS A 697 30.26 -13.07 21.61
N ALA A 698 30.45 -11.83 21.14
CA ALA A 698 29.44 -10.77 21.24
C ALA A 698 28.14 -11.12 20.53
N TYR A 699 28.19 -12.02 19.55
CA TYR A 699 27.06 -12.52 18.76
C TYR A 699 26.65 -13.95 19.10
N GLY A 700 27.20 -14.52 20.19
CA GLY A 700 26.93 -15.90 20.61
C GLY A 700 27.73 -16.95 19.84
N GLY A 701 28.80 -16.57 19.18
CA GLY A 701 29.71 -17.49 18.51
C GLY A 701 30.68 -18.18 19.46
N THR A 702 31.45 -19.13 18.93
CA THR A 702 32.46 -19.90 19.68
C THR A 702 33.69 -19.05 20.01
N GLY A 703 33.90 -17.96 19.28
CA GLY A 703 35.00 -17.01 19.48
C GLY A 703 36.32 -17.53 18.95
N VAL A 704 36.34 -18.24 17.82
CA VAL A 704 37.55 -18.62 17.11
C VAL A 704 38.39 -17.37 16.82
N ARG A 705 39.63 -17.39 17.25
CA ARG A 705 40.50 -16.25 17.09
C ARG A 705 41.20 -16.27 15.74
N ASN A 706 41.09 -15.18 15.01
CA ASN A 706 41.89 -14.86 13.83
C ASN A 706 42.73 -13.60 14.10
N ALA A 707 43.83 -13.48 13.37
CA ALA A 707 44.62 -12.24 13.38
C ALA A 707 43.76 -11.08 12.88
N LYS A 708 43.83 -9.92 13.56
CA LYS A 708 43.10 -8.72 13.12
C LYS A 708 43.53 -8.22 11.75
N LYS A 709 44.77 -8.56 11.35
CA LYS A 709 45.36 -8.20 10.05
C LYS A 709 46.17 -9.38 9.55
N VAL A 710 45.95 -9.71 8.27
CA VAL A 710 46.68 -10.77 7.56
C VAL A 710 47.24 -10.18 6.28
N THR A 711 48.53 -10.43 6.05
CA THR A 711 49.20 -10.03 4.80
C THR A 711 49.04 -11.17 3.79
N ALA A 712 48.69 -10.83 2.55
CA ALA A 712 48.56 -11.84 1.48
C ALA A 712 49.94 -12.40 1.12
N ASP A 713 50.03 -13.72 1.12
CA ASP A 713 51.18 -14.48 0.63
C ASP A 713 51.15 -14.51 -0.91
N LYS A 714 52.35 -14.48 -1.55
CA LYS A 714 52.47 -14.75 -2.99
C LYS A 714 52.42 -16.30 -3.24
N ILE A 715 51.29 -16.87 -2.91
CA ILE A 715 51.02 -18.30 -3.09
C ILE A 715 49.73 -18.41 -3.90
N THR A 716 49.82 -19.03 -5.06
CA THR A 716 48.68 -19.26 -5.96
C THR A 716 47.66 -20.15 -5.29
N PHE A 717 46.42 -19.74 -5.20
CA PHE A 717 45.28 -20.48 -4.65
C PHE A 717 43.97 -20.00 -5.26
N ASP A 718 42.99 -20.86 -5.45
CA ASP A 718 41.69 -20.52 -6.07
C ASP A 718 41.84 -19.77 -7.42
N GLY A 719 42.86 -20.06 -8.19
CA GLY A 719 43.17 -19.38 -9.45
C GLY A 719 43.67 -17.93 -9.29
N ARG A 720 44.10 -17.51 -8.09
CA ARG A 720 44.67 -16.21 -7.79
C ARG A 720 46.14 -16.31 -7.45
N ASP A 721 46.92 -15.27 -7.81
CA ASP A 721 48.38 -15.24 -7.53
C ASP A 721 48.69 -15.04 -6.05
N TYR A 722 47.75 -14.51 -5.32
CA TYR A 722 47.87 -14.22 -3.88
C TYR A 722 46.81 -14.94 -3.08
N SER A 723 47.11 -15.27 -1.84
CA SER A 723 46.20 -15.91 -0.91
C SER A 723 46.42 -15.48 0.53
N ILE A 724 45.41 -15.61 1.37
CA ILE A 724 45.51 -15.43 2.82
C ILE A 724 45.22 -16.74 3.53
N LYS A 725 45.73 -16.87 4.76
CA LYS A 725 45.51 -18.03 5.63
C LYS A 725 44.77 -17.59 6.89
N MET A 726 43.75 -18.37 7.28
CA MET A 726 42.91 -18.07 8.43
C MET A 726 42.42 -19.36 9.10
N THR A 727 41.92 -19.25 10.32
CA THR A 727 41.07 -20.32 10.89
C THR A 727 39.64 -19.98 10.58
N LEU A 728 38.97 -20.80 9.76
CA LEU A 728 37.58 -20.58 9.38
C LEU A 728 36.66 -21.25 10.42
N PRO A 729 35.84 -20.43 11.16
CA PRO A 729 34.97 -20.96 12.20
C PRO A 729 33.86 -21.87 11.62
N PRO A 730 33.25 -22.73 12.43
CA PRO A 730 32.09 -23.52 12.00
C PRO A 730 30.89 -22.60 11.77
N LEU A 731 30.02 -22.96 10.80
CA LEU A 731 28.75 -22.28 10.52
C LEU A 731 28.87 -20.74 10.60
N SER A 732 29.74 -20.16 9.78
CA SER A 732 30.15 -18.77 9.95
C SER A 732 30.38 -18.00 8.66
N VAL A 733 30.31 -16.69 8.77
CA VAL A 733 30.76 -15.72 7.76
C VAL A 733 31.82 -14.83 8.40
N THR A 734 32.95 -14.70 7.73
CA THR A 734 34.07 -13.84 8.14
C THR A 734 34.33 -12.81 7.05
N VAL A 735 34.45 -11.54 7.41
CA VAL A 735 34.59 -10.42 6.48
C VAL A 735 35.89 -9.68 6.72
N TYR A 736 36.71 -9.58 5.67
CA TYR A 736 37.93 -8.79 5.66
C TYR A 736 37.79 -7.56 4.77
N GLN A 737 38.37 -6.46 5.19
CA GLN A 737 38.48 -5.23 4.39
C GLN A 737 39.92 -5.12 3.84
N PHE A 738 40.02 -4.74 2.57
CA PHE A 738 41.32 -4.52 1.92
C PHE A 738 41.24 -3.38 0.89
N ASP A 739 42.41 -2.90 0.48
CA ASP A 739 42.55 -1.93 -0.59
C ASP A 739 43.13 -2.62 -1.83
N TYR A 740 42.56 -2.39 -3.00
CA TYR A 740 43.15 -2.79 -4.26
C TYR A 740 44.40 -1.95 -4.51
N LYS A 741 45.52 -2.59 -4.80
CA LYS A 741 46.77 -1.92 -5.17
C LYS A 741 47.02 -1.95 -6.66
#